data_43ffcfce5e0f79ae65e75ce2ae2410cb
#
_entry.id   43ffcfce5e0f79ae65e75ce2ae2410cb
#
_cell.length_a   1.000
_cell.length_b   1.000
_cell.length_c   1.000
_cell.angle_alpha   90.00
_cell.angle_beta   90.00
_cell.angle_gamma   90.00
#
_symmetry.space_group_name_H-M   'P 1'
#
loop_
_entity.id
_entity.type
_entity.pdbx_description
1 polymer ?
#
loop_
_entity_poly.entity_id
_entity_poly.type
_entity_poly.pdbx_seq_one_letter_code
_entity_poly.pdbx_strand_id
1 'polypeptide(L)'
;MQKKLIDFSGEKKENISEIEKQITYLEQQREEYQSELQQEIEKYKQSYSFIRKQALLRVNPILDETQNKAKRKHLYDGYTVVIDGGPGTGKTTTLIQRLRLLIDLEGLLDLELNGEISKLKDDLKELIVNPVKNWIFFSPTDSLRIYLKNNMNAEGLWDTDNKTKVWSTYLKTIIRDNYQLAGTDSPFVFNRKLNDYNLFQGDQLRIIRSFQKYYIDSIKSKIQQVSEIDCRKFSWKIAGLSITKKCKEIDSVHDIKSLIKLLMNLAEIKEHPELHIQEIFRQYQEEIRQLTGNFVVKIKKDQTLYDSILKLLASWEDNKEEMEDDLDEEIEEIMDYSIELKLNGYIRRLLKNIALSLYNDKLVLRGRLKDLYSLLTTYIEKENLSKVGELAYFVQYVYPVLRGFDTILFSRIPQIYKSFRREILKRGTSTWNNHVLRNIIEKSKNRDLHPQEQSLLIGFINNLIHIIYKQSKPTFNGLKHKYVEAYKDCCRLVIGVDEATDYTVVDYYAMYSLRHYLYSSITLSGDIMQGLNRYGIEDWMCLENTLIFPKVEIIELRTSYRQSPNLLSLASFLYKESLHKDPMYKCYLSDQKHTPKPLLFESDDEEEKAKWIAQRIIEVKKSYGFVPSIAIFFTEKEDIPRFKILLEESDDFESEGIDVINCENGLIDPEKDSIRLFPLNLVKGMEFEVVFFHDVHKIENIDLIDKYLYVGLSRATFYMGITINKGQSIFSEEMRKLFGEKTIWK
;
A
#
# COMPACT_ATOMS: atom_id res chain seq x y z
N MET A 1 -29.26 5.41 -57.85
CA MET A 1 -29.47 5.03 -56.42
C MET A 1 -29.04 3.59 -56.13
N GLN A 2 -29.37 2.61 -56.97
CA GLN A 2 -28.95 1.19 -56.71
C GLN A 2 -27.42 0.93 -56.72
N LYS A 3 -26.60 1.64 -57.55
CA LYS A 3 -25.14 1.49 -57.55
C LYS A 3 -24.48 2.04 -56.29
N LYS A 4 -25.05 3.06 -55.61
CA LYS A 4 -24.51 3.59 -54.32
C LYS A 4 -24.83 2.69 -53.12
N LEU A 5 -25.89 1.87 -53.20
CA LEU A 5 -26.25 0.91 -52.15
C LEU A 5 -25.39 -0.37 -52.18
N ILE A 6 -24.82 -0.71 -53.34
CA ILE A 6 -23.93 -1.88 -53.50
C ILE A 6 -22.53 -1.57 -52.93
N ASP A 7 -22.01 -0.35 -53.11
CA ASP A 7 -20.72 0.07 -52.52
C ASP A 7 -20.76 0.14 -50.99
N PHE A 8 -21.88 0.60 -50.39
CA PHE A 8 -22.04 0.62 -48.94
C PHE A 8 -22.17 -0.78 -48.31
N SER A 9 -22.60 -1.78 -49.04
CA SER A 9 -22.67 -3.17 -48.57
C SER A 9 -21.30 -3.87 -48.67
N GLY A 10 -20.47 -3.46 -49.61
CA GLY A 10 -19.11 -3.96 -49.78
C GLY A 10 -18.17 -3.50 -48.67
N GLU A 11 -18.11 -2.20 -48.39
CA GLU A 11 -17.32 -1.63 -47.29
C GLU A 11 -17.73 -2.16 -45.92
N LYS A 12 -19.02 -2.37 -45.66
CA LYS A 12 -19.49 -3.00 -44.43
C LYS A 12 -19.05 -4.47 -44.32
N LYS A 13 -19.02 -5.22 -45.42
CA LYS A 13 -18.56 -6.62 -45.40
C LYS A 13 -17.03 -6.72 -45.21
N GLU A 14 -16.27 -5.83 -45.83
CA GLU A 14 -14.81 -5.75 -45.62
C GLU A 14 -14.47 -5.35 -44.17
N ASN A 15 -15.15 -4.34 -43.60
CA ASN A 15 -14.98 -3.97 -42.20
C ASN A 15 -15.38 -5.09 -41.23
N ILE A 16 -16.43 -5.85 -41.51
CA ILE A 16 -16.82 -6.99 -40.68
C ILE A 16 -15.78 -8.09 -40.76
N SER A 17 -15.25 -8.40 -41.95
CA SER A 17 -14.18 -9.41 -42.11
C SER A 17 -12.87 -9.01 -41.45
N GLU A 18 -12.52 -7.72 -41.40
CA GLU A 18 -11.36 -7.18 -40.70
C GLU A 18 -11.56 -7.29 -39.18
N ILE A 19 -12.73 -6.97 -38.67
CA ILE A 19 -13.09 -7.12 -37.24
C ILE A 19 -13.10 -8.61 -36.83
N GLU A 20 -13.63 -9.49 -37.65
CA GLU A 20 -13.60 -10.94 -37.42
C GLU A 20 -12.17 -11.47 -37.34
N LYS A 21 -11.25 -11.00 -38.20
CA LYS A 21 -9.82 -11.34 -38.14
C LYS A 21 -9.16 -10.81 -36.87
N GLN A 22 -9.49 -9.59 -36.45
CA GLN A 22 -8.99 -9.02 -35.21
C GLN A 22 -9.51 -9.78 -33.99
N ILE A 23 -10.77 -10.18 -33.98
CA ILE A 23 -11.35 -11.02 -32.92
C ILE A 23 -10.64 -12.36 -32.86
N THR A 24 -10.45 -13.06 -33.99
CA THR A 24 -9.74 -14.35 -34.03
C THR A 24 -8.30 -14.22 -33.55
N TYR A 25 -7.59 -13.14 -33.90
CA TYR A 25 -6.26 -12.86 -33.41
C TYR A 25 -6.20 -12.63 -31.90
N LEU A 26 -7.16 -11.87 -31.37
CA LEU A 26 -7.26 -11.61 -29.92
C LEU A 26 -7.66 -12.88 -29.14
N GLU A 27 -8.49 -13.73 -29.74
CA GLU A 27 -8.85 -15.04 -29.15
C GLU A 27 -7.63 -15.97 -29.10
N GLN A 28 -6.81 -16.02 -30.16
CA GLN A 28 -5.55 -16.77 -30.14
C GLN A 28 -4.56 -16.26 -29.09
N GLN A 29 -4.37 -14.93 -29.00
CA GLN A 29 -3.53 -14.36 -27.95
C GLN A 29 -4.05 -14.66 -26.54
N ARG A 30 -5.37 -14.67 -26.36
CA ARG A 30 -5.99 -15.02 -25.10
C ARG A 30 -5.76 -16.49 -24.73
N GLU A 31 -5.84 -17.41 -25.70
CA GLU A 31 -5.58 -18.82 -25.48
C GLU A 31 -4.09 -19.07 -25.16
N GLU A 32 -3.15 -18.41 -25.85
CA GLU A 32 -1.72 -18.47 -25.55
C GLU A 32 -1.46 -17.95 -24.13
N TYR A 33 -2.01 -16.79 -23.77
CA TYR A 33 -1.86 -16.22 -22.43
C TYR A 33 -2.47 -17.10 -21.33
N GLN A 34 -3.60 -17.74 -21.60
CA GLN A 34 -4.22 -18.70 -20.69
C GLN A 34 -3.37 -19.97 -20.53
N SER A 35 -2.73 -20.42 -21.62
CA SER A 35 -1.82 -21.58 -21.58
C SER A 35 -0.55 -21.26 -20.79
N GLU A 36 0.06 -20.09 -20.98
CA GLU A 36 1.22 -19.64 -20.20
C GLU A 36 0.85 -19.47 -18.72
N LEU A 37 -0.27 -18.85 -18.42
CA LEU A 37 -0.77 -18.70 -17.05
C LEU A 37 -1.03 -20.05 -16.39
N GLN A 38 -1.53 -21.02 -17.14
CA GLN A 38 -1.80 -22.37 -16.65
C GLN A 38 -0.52 -23.17 -16.41
N GLN A 39 0.52 -22.98 -17.24
CA GLN A 39 1.85 -23.53 -17.00
C GLN A 39 2.52 -22.88 -15.79
N GLU A 40 2.36 -21.59 -15.61
CA GLU A 40 2.86 -20.87 -14.43
C GLU A 40 2.14 -21.33 -13.15
N ILE A 41 0.83 -21.49 -13.19
CA ILE A 41 0.03 -22.06 -12.09
C ILE A 41 0.46 -23.50 -11.79
N GLU A 42 0.76 -24.31 -12.79
CA GLU A 42 1.21 -25.71 -12.61
C GLU A 42 2.63 -25.75 -12.00
N LYS A 43 3.55 -24.90 -12.46
CA LYS A 43 4.87 -24.71 -11.82
C LYS A 43 4.73 -24.25 -10.37
N TYR A 44 3.83 -23.29 -10.08
CA TYR A 44 3.53 -22.85 -8.72
C TYR A 44 2.97 -24.00 -7.87
N LYS A 45 2.06 -24.79 -8.39
CA LYS A 45 1.50 -25.95 -7.67
C LYS A 45 2.56 -27.02 -7.40
N GLN A 46 3.48 -27.25 -8.32
CA GLN A 46 4.57 -28.21 -8.16
C GLN A 46 5.60 -27.72 -7.14
N SER A 47 6.05 -26.47 -7.24
CA SER A 47 6.92 -25.81 -6.24
C SER A 47 6.33 -25.92 -4.85
N TYR A 48 5.03 -25.79 -4.77
CA TYR A 48 4.28 -25.79 -3.55
C TYR A 48 4.16 -27.19 -2.89
N SER A 49 3.90 -28.26 -3.66
CA SER A 49 3.86 -29.64 -3.12
C SER A 49 5.20 -30.06 -2.54
N PHE A 50 6.26 -29.49 -3.06
CA PHE A 50 7.64 -29.73 -2.63
C PHE A 50 8.02 -28.93 -1.37
N ILE A 51 7.69 -27.65 -1.30
CA ILE A 51 7.82 -26.86 -0.06
C ILE A 51 7.12 -27.58 1.09
N ARG A 52 5.96 -28.19 0.84
CA ARG A 52 5.23 -29.00 1.81
C ARG A 52 5.95 -30.29 2.22
N LYS A 53 6.61 -30.97 1.28
CA LYS A 53 7.35 -32.21 1.58
C LYS A 53 8.65 -31.96 2.34
N GLN A 54 9.34 -30.86 2.07
CA GLN A 54 10.62 -30.52 2.72
C GLN A 54 10.48 -29.60 3.94
N ALA A 55 9.52 -28.69 3.92
CA ALA A 55 9.10 -27.95 5.11
C ALA A 55 7.98 -28.74 5.82
N LEU A 56 8.20 -30.02 6.11
CA LEU A 56 7.42 -30.76 7.09
C LEU A 56 7.61 -30.08 8.45
N LEU A 57 7.05 -28.88 8.55
CA LEU A 57 6.69 -28.31 9.82
C LEU A 57 5.87 -29.38 10.52
N ARG A 58 6.42 -29.92 11.57
CA ARG A 58 5.62 -30.63 12.55
C ARG A 58 4.67 -29.58 13.11
N VAL A 59 3.53 -29.38 12.43
CA VAL A 59 2.43 -28.59 12.97
C VAL A 59 2.05 -29.29 14.26
N ASN A 60 2.50 -28.75 15.38
CA ASN A 60 2.06 -29.22 16.65
C ASN A 60 0.62 -28.72 16.83
N PRO A 61 -0.41 -29.56 16.69
CA PRO A 61 -1.81 -29.11 16.80
C PRO A 61 -2.17 -28.65 18.21
N ILE A 62 -1.30 -28.94 19.19
CA ILE A 62 -1.49 -28.59 20.60
C ILE A 62 -0.68 -27.34 20.89
N LEU A 63 -1.36 -26.23 21.13
CA LEU A 63 -0.75 -24.99 21.58
C LEU A 63 -0.32 -25.10 23.03
N ASP A 64 0.82 -24.51 23.39
CA ASP A 64 1.21 -24.32 24.79
C ASP A 64 0.33 -23.26 25.49
N GLU A 65 0.52 -23.08 26.79
CA GLU A 65 -0.27 -22.14 27.58
C GLU A 65 -0.15 -20.69 27.06
N THR A 66 1.06 -20.25 26.65
CA THR A 66 1.31 -18.89 26.16
C THR A 66 0.67 -18.69 24.78
N GLN A 67 0.79 -19.68 23.90
CA GLN A 67 0.15 -19.68 22.61
C GLN A 67 -1.37 -19.68 22.72
N ASN A 68 -1.94 -20.49 23.65
CA ASN A 68 -3.38 -20.48 23.95
C ASN A 68 -3.86 -19.14 24.51
N LYS A 69 -3.06 -18.50 25.36
CA LYS A 69 -3.33 -17.14 25.83
C LYS A 69 -3.37 -16.16 24.68
N ALA A 70 -2.40 -16.20 23.77
CA ALA A 70 -2.37 -15.36 22.57
C ALA A 70 -3.59 -15.60 21.65
N LYS A 71 -4.02 -16.85 21.50
CA LYS A 71 -5.19 -17.22 20.72
C LYS A 71 -6.48 -16.58 21.25
N ARG A 72 -6.67 -16.54 22.57
CA ARG A 72 -7.96 -16.17 23.22
C ARG A 72 -8.04 -14.73 23.73
N LYS A 73 -6.89 -14.04 23.89
CA LYS A 73 -6.85 -12.71 24.49
C LYS A 73 -7.29 -11.63 23.49
N HIS A 74 -8.06 -10.65 23.94
CA HIS A 74 -8.46 -9.47 23.16
C HIS A 74 -9.09 -9.81 21.79
N LEU A 75 -10.25 -10.46 21.79
CA LEU A 75 -10.87 -10.90 20.52
C LEU A 75 -11.43 -9.71 19.72
N TYR A 76 -12.41 -8.96 20.28
CA TYR A 76 -13.11 -7.86 19.59
C TYR A 76 -13.22 -6.58 20.44
N ASP A 77 -12.34 -6.38 21.38
CA ASP A 77 -12.34 -5.26 22.33
C ASP A 77 -11.52 -4.03 21.87
N GLY A 78 -11.05 -4.06 20.61
CA GLY A 78 -10.32 -2.95 20.00
C GLY A 78 -8.83 -2.92 20.27
N TYR A 79 -8.27 -3.96 20.89
CA TYR A 79 -6.82 -4.15 21.01
C TYR A 79 -6.22 -4.69 19.71
N THR A 80 -4.97 -4.33 19.46
CA THR A 80 -4.09 -5.01 18.52
C THR A 80 -3.21 -5.98 19.29
N VAL A 81 -3.26 -7.25 18.94
CA VAL A 81 -2.42 -8.28 19.55
C VAL A 81 -1.16 -8.45 18.70
N VAL A 82 0.01 -8.35 19.33
CA VAL A 82 1.29 -8.67 18.73
C VAL A 82 1.80 -9.98 19.30
N ILE A 83 2.00 -10.96 18.44
CA ILE A 83 2.63 -12.24 18.78
C ILE A 83 4.12 -12.12 18.43
N ASP A 84 4.92 -11.80 19.43
CA ASP A 84 6.37 -11.69 19.31
C ASP A 84 7.04 -12.99 19.72
N GLY A 85 8.12 -13.36 19.08
CA GLY A 85 8.86 -14.57 19.47
C GLY A 85 9.96 -14.93 18.51
N GLY A 86 10.94 -15.65 19.02
CA GLY A 86 12.11 -16.09 18.27
C GLY A 86 11.82 -17.18 17.24
N PRO A 87 12.87 -17.74 16.66
CA PRO A 87 12.77 -18.79 15.67
C PRO A 87 12.11 -20.05 16.25
N GLY A 88 11.19 -20.66 15.49
CA GLY A 88 10.57 -21.92 15.89
C GLY A 88 9.60 -21.87 17.06
N THR A 89 9.18 -20.68 17.53
CA THR A 89 8.24 -20.53 18.66
C THR A 89 6.78 -20.69 18.28
N GLY A 90 6.45 -20.93 17.02
CA GLY A 90 5.08 -21.18 16.56
C GLY A 90 4.23 -19.91 16.37
N LYS A 91 4.85 -18.76 16.11
CA LYS A 91 4.16 -17.47 15.86
C LYS A 91 3.05 -17.59 14.82
N THR A 92 3.41 -18.04 13.63
CA THR A 92 2.49 -18.19 12.49
C THR A 92 1.37 -19.17 12.78
N THR A 93 1.67 -20.30 13.44
CA THR A 93 0.66 -21.29 13.86
C THR A 93 -0.34 -20.67 14.85
N THR A 94 0.15 -19.94 15.83
CA THR A 94 -0.68 -19.25 16.82
C THR A 94 -1.57 -18.19 16.17
N LEU A 95 -1.01 -17.42 15.22
CA LEU A 95 -1.75 -16.42 14.42
C LEU A 95 -2.89 -17.07 13.63
N ILE A 96 -2.62 -18.16 12.91
CA ILE A 96 -3.63 -18.88 12.11
C ILE A 96 -4.73 -19.44 13.00
N GLN A 97 -4.40 -20.07 14.12
CA GLN A 97 -5.38 -20.62 15.05
C GLN A 97 -6.21 -19.51 15.76
N ARG A 98 -5.58 -18.36 16.03
CA ARG A 98 -6.32 -17.19 16.51
C ARG A 98 -7.27 -16.66 15.45
N LEU A 99 -6.83 -16.56 14.20
CA LEU A 99 -7.68 -16.14 13.09
C LEU A 99 -8.89 -17.06 12.94
N ARG A 100 -8.67 -18.38 13.01
CA ARG A 100 -9.75 -19.38 12.99
C ARG A 100 -10.76 -19.13 14.10
N LEU A 101 -10.31 -18.94 15.34
CA LEU A 101 -11.21 -18.68 16.48
C LEU A 101 -12.05 -17.40 16.26
N LEU A 102 -11.43 -16.33 15.74
CA LEU A 102 -12.10 -15.05 15.52
C LEU A 102 -13.22 -15.11 14.47
N ILE A 103 -13.21 -16.09 13.57
CA ILE A 103 -14.25 -16.26 12.54
C ILE A 103 -15.15 -17.49 12.79
N ASP A 104 -14.94 -18.17 13.87
CA ASP A 104 -15.73 -19.32 14.31
C ASP A 104 -16.82 -18.86 15.27
N LEU A 105 -18.02 -18.60 14.75
CA LEU A 105 -19.14 -18.12 15.57
C LEU A 105 -19.54 -19.13 16.64
N GLU A 106 -19.52 -20.43 16.33
CA GLU A 106 -19.88 -21.48 17.29
C GLU A 106 -18.89 -21.51 18.47
N GLY A 107 -17.59 -21.54 18.16
CA GLY A 107 -16.55 -21.48 19.17
C GLY A 107 -16.58 -20.19 20.01
N LEU A 108 -16.95 -19.04 19.43
CA LEU A 108 -17.11 -17.79 20.16
C LEU A 108 -18.37 -17.81 21.08
N LEU A 109 -19.45 -18.42 20.64
CA LEU A 109 -20.65 -18.58 21.48
C LEU A 109 -20.39 -19.52 22.65
N ASP A 110 -19.59 -20.58 22.47
CA ASP A 110 -19.15 -21.44 23.57
C ASP A 110 -18.34 -20.67 24.62
N LEU A 111 -17.42 -19.79 24.18
CA LEU A 111 -16.64 -18.90 25.06
C LEU A 111 -17.58 -17.91 25.81
N GLU A 112 -18.61 -17.39 25.12
CA GLU A 112 -19.63 -16.54 25.75
C GLU A 112 -20.42 -17.30 26.85
N LEU A 113 -20.87 -18.51 26.54
CA LEU A 113 -21.62 -19.37 27.48
C LEU A 113 -20.79 -19.75 28.72
N ASN A 114 -19.49 -19.97 28.53
CA ASN A 114 -18.55 -20.27 29.60
C ASN A 114 -18.10 -19.01 30.39
N GLY A 115 -18.54 -17.82 30.01
CA GLY A 115 -18.20 -16.55 30.66
C GLY A 115 -16.78 -16.07 30.41
N GLU A 116 -16.10 -16.66 29.44
CA GLU A 116 -14.74 -16.25 29.04
C GLU A 116 -14.72 -14.92 28.27
N ILE A 117 -15.79 -14.59 27.56
CA ILE A 117 -15.97 -13.33 26.83
C ILE A 117 -17.35 -12.71 27.14
N SER A 118 -17.43 -11.39 26.92
CA SER A 118 -18.69 -10.65 27.03
C SER A 118 -19.65 -11.04 25.91
N LYS A 119 -20.95 -10.87 26.16
CA LYS A 119 -22.03 -11.17 25.21
C LYS A 119 -21.78 -10.51 23.86
N LEU A 120 -21.74 -11.29 22.78
CA LEU A 120 -21.59 -10.83 21.43
C LEU A 120 -22.86 -10.13 20.94
N LYS A 121 -22.71 -8.94 20.38
CA LYS A 121 -23.79 -8.19 19.77
C LYS A 121 -24.22 -8.82 18.45
N ASP A 122 -25.50 -8.69 18.08
CA ASP A 122 -26.03 -9.36 16.90
C ASP A 122 -25.41 -8.82 15.58
N ASP A 123 -25.13 -7.52 15.50
CA ASP A 123 -24.41 -6.92 14.37
C ASP A 123 -22.98 -7.45 14.22
N LEU A 124 -22.30 -7.79 15.31
CA LEU A 124 -21.01 -8.47 15.28
C LEU A 124 -21.13 -9.92 14.78
N LYS A 125 -22.15 -10.66 15.23
CA LYS A 125 -22.40 -12.02 14.76
C LYS A 125 -22.64 -12.07 13.25
N GLU A 126 -23.42 -11.12 12.72
CA GLU A 126 -23.62 -10.96 11.27
C GLU A 126 -22.32 -10.72 10.51
N LEU A 127 -21.42 -9.90 11.05
CA LEU A 127 -20.12 -9.64 10.43
C LEU A 127 -19.18 -10.85 10.46
N ILE A 128 -19.19 -11.63 11.52
CA ILE A 128 -18.38 -12.85 11.67
C ILE A 128 -18.73 -13.87 10.58
N VAL A 129 -20.02 -14.08 10.34
CA VAL A 129 -20.48 -15.03 9.31
C VAL A 129 -20.45 -14.47 7.88
N ASN A 130 -20.24 -13.17 7.71
CA ASN A 130 -20.21 -12.54 6.40
C ASN A 130 -18.93 -12.91 5.63
N PRO A 131 -19.02 -13.69 4.54
CA PRO A 131 -17.83 -14.20 3.85
C PRO A 131 -16.99 -13.11 3.21
N VAL A 132 -17.54 -11.95 2.89
CA VAL A 132 -16.82 -10.86 2.23
C VAL A 132 -16.10 -9.97 3.25
N LYS A 133 -16.69 -9.76 4.43
CA LYS A 133 -16.26 -8.77 5.42
C LYS A 133 -15.46 -9.33 6.58
N ASN A 134 -15.50 -10.66 6.81
CA ASN A 134 -15.00 -11.24 8.04
C ASN A 134 -13.48 -11.14 8.21
N TRP A 135 -12.63 -11.56 7.25
CA TRP A 135 -11.20 -11.54 7.47
C TRP A 135 -10.36 -11.26 6.22
N ILE A 136 -9.12 -10.84 6.44
CA ILE A 136 -8.04 -10.74 5.45
C ILE A 136 -6.71 -11.01 6.14
N PHE A 137 -5.77 -11.57 5.40
CA PHE A 137 -4.44 -11.89 5.88
C PHE A 137 -3.37 -11.36 4.93
N PHE A 138 -2.36 -10.71 5.48
CA PHE A 138 -1.26 -10.13 4.71
C PHE A 138 0.05 -10.88 4.95
N SER A 139 0.75 -11.15 3.85
CA SER A 139 2.07 -11.74 3.78
C SER A 139 3.00 -10.82 2.99
N PRO A 140 4.32 -10.77 3.28
CA PRO A 140 5.24 -9.92 2.52
C PRO A 140 5.56 -10.46 1.12
N THR A 141 5.54 -11.77 0.91
CA THR A 141 5.94 -12.42 -0.35
C THR A 141 4.93 -13.45 -0.84
N ASP A 142 4.95 -13.74 -2.14
CA ASP A 142 4.09 -14.77 -2.74
C ASP A 142 4.45 -16.18 -2.27
N SER A 143 5.73 -16.49 -2.12
CA SER A 143 6.18 -17.79 -1.61
C SER A 143 5.62 -18.08 -0.21
N LEU A 144 5.74 -17.11 0.70
CA LEU A 144 5.18 -17.24 2.04
C LEU A 144 3.65 -17.28 2.01
N ARG A 145 3.00 -16.50 1.16
CA ARG A 145 1.55 -16.52 0.96
C ARG A 145 1.04 -17.92 0.58
N ILE A 146 1.72 -18.58 -0.38
CA ILE A 146 1.36 -19.93 -0.82
C ILE A 146 1.53 -20.94 0.32
N TYR A 147 2.63 -20.86 1.06
CA TYR A 147 2.87 -21.69 2.22
C TYR A 147 1.80 -21.54 3.32
N LEU A 148 1.50 -20.29 3.69
CA LEU A 148 0.50 -19.96 4.70
C LEU A 148 -0.90 -20.44 4.33
N LYS A 149 -1.28 -20.31 3.07
CA LYS A 149 -2.56 -20.76 2.54
C LYS A 149 -2.83 -22.24 2.84
N ASN A 150 -1.84 -23.13 2.69
CA ASN A 150 -2.05 -24.56 3.00
C ASN A 150 -2.17 -24.83 4.48
N ASN A 151 -1.40 -24.13 5.30
CA ASN A 151 -1.54 -24.26 6.74
C ASN A 151 -2.93 -23.79 7.18
N MET A 152 -3.43 -22.70 6.57
CA MET A 152 -4.78 -22.20 6.82
C MET A 152 -5.86 -23.19 6.37
N ASN A 153 -5.70 -23.80 5.20
CA ASN A 153 -6.62 -24.83 4.71
C ASN A 153 -6.62 -26.06 5.62
N ALA A 154 -5.45 -26.48 6.11
CA ALA A 154 -5.32 -27.59 7.06
C ALA A 154 -6.01 -27.30 8.40
N GLU A 155 -6.03 -26.04 8.84
CA GLU A 155 -6.74 -25.57 10.02
C GLU A 155 -8.24 -25.29 9.78
N GLY A 156 -8.76 -25.59 8.57
CA GLY A 156 -10.17 -25.43 8.22
C GLY A 156 -10.61 -23.99 7.90
N LEU A 157 -9.67 -23.09 7.62
CA LEU A 157 -10.00 -21.77 7.06
C LEU A 157 -10.36 -21.93 5.58
N TRP A 158 -11.38 -21.25 5.14
CA TRP A 158 -11.89 -21.33 3.78
C TRP A 158 -11.67 -20.02 3.00
N ASP A 159 -11.80 -20.07 1.68
CA ASP A 159 -11.61 -18.93 0.75
C ASP A 159 -10.20 -18.28 0.87
N THR A 160 -9.20 -19.09 1.22
CA THR A 160 -7.84 -18.62 1.48
C THR A 160 -7.18 -17.95 0.27
N ASP A 161 -7.57 -18.32 -0.96
CA ASP A 161 -7.10 -17.70 -2.20
C ASP A 161 -7.48 -16.22 -2.29
N ASN A 162 -8.69 -15.87 -1.90
CA ASN A 162 -9.20 -14.51 -1.96
C ASN A 162 -8.82 -13.67 -0.75
N LYS A 163 -8.44 -14.30 0.35
CA LYS A 163 -8.26 -13.64 1.63
C LYS A 163 -6.80 -13.54 2.09
N THR A 164 -5.93 -14.39 1.58
CA THR A 164 -4.49 -14.30 1.84
C THR A 164 -3.81 -13.54 0.71
N LYS A 165 -3.27 -12.37 1.01
CA LYS A 165 -2.76 -11.42 0.01
C LYS A 165 -1.33 -11.02 0.30
N VAL A 166 -0.56 -10.77 -0.74
CA VAL A 166 0.69 -10.01 -0.64
C VAL A 166 0.33 -8.53 -0.55
N TRP A 167 0.80 -7.87 0.52
CA TRP A 167 0.42 -6.48 0.80
C TRP A 167 0.63 -5.53 -0.36
N SER A 168 1.82 -5.53 -0.97
CA SER A 168 2.16 -4.62 -2.07
C SER A 168 1.24 -4.80 -3.29
N THR A 169 0.88 -6.03 -3.61
CA THR A 169 -0.03 -6.36 -4.71
C THR A 169 -1.47 -5.97 -4.38
N TYR A 170 -1.93 -6.27 -3.16
CA TYR A 170 -3.25 -5.91 -2.70
C TYR A 170 -3.45 -4.39 -2.68
N LEU A 171 -2.47 -3.65 -2.16
CA LEU A 171 -2.50 -2.19 -2.11
C LEU A 171 -2.63 -1.57 -3.51
N LYS A 172 -1.84 -2.04 -4.49
CA LYS A 172 -1.95 -1.60 -5.89
C LYS A 172 -3.34 -1.88 -6.46
N THR A 173 -3.90 -3.05 -6.16
CA THR A 173 -5.23 -3.44 -6.64
C THR A 173 -6.31 -2.50 -6.10
N ILE A 174 -6.36 -2.28 -4.77
CA ILE A 174 -7.40 -1.40 -4.20
C ILE A 174 -7.26 0.05 -4.64
N ILE A 175 -6.05 0.55 -4.81
CA ILE A 175 -5.77 1.91 -5.31
C ILE A 175 -6.29 2.10 -6.73
N ARG A 176 -6.09 1.10 -7.59
CA ARG A 176 -6.54 1.14 -8.98
C ARG A 176 -8.05 0.94 -9.08
N ASP A 177 -8.56 -0.14 -8.50
CA ASP A 177 -9.89 -0.66 -8.80
C ASP A 177 -10.96 -0.08 -7.88
N ASN A 178 -10.66 0.11 -6.59
CA ASN A 178 -11.64 0.60 -5.63
C ASN A 178 -11.54 2.13 -5.45
N TYR A 179 -10.36 2.64 -5.10
CA TYR A 179 -10.19 4.07 -4.82
C TYR A 179 -9.98 4.92 -6.08
N GLN A 180 -9.59 4.32 -7.21
CA GLN A 180 -9.33 5.01 -8.47
C GLN A 180 -8.36 6.19 -8.31
N LEU A 181 -7.33 6.01 -7.48
CA LEU A 181 -6.31 7.02 -7.23
C LEU A 181 -5.18 6.98 -8.26
N ALA A 182 -4.88 5.80 -8.83
CA ALA A 182 -3.84 5.62 -9.83
C ALA A 182 -4.30 4.70 -10.96
N GLY A 183 -4.05 5.11 -12.20
CA GLY A 183 -4.46 4.44 -13.44
C GLY A 183 -4.40 5.40 -14.62
N THR A 184 -4.94 5.01 -15.77
CA THR A 184 -4.89 5.81 -17.02
C THR A 184 -5.60 7.15 -16.85
N ASP A 185 -6.83 7.13 -16.33
CA ASP A 185 -7.68 8.33 -16.15
C ASP A 185 -7.69 8.82 -14.69
N SER A 186 -6.73 8.39 -13.90
CA SER A 186 -6.64 8.71 -12.48
C SER A 186 -5.64 9.85 -12.22
N PRO A 187 -5.75 10.52 -11.06
CA PRO A 187 -4.84 11.61 -10.67
C PRO A 187 -3.36 11.21 -10.66
N PHE A 188 -3.09 9.92 -10.40
CA PHE A 188 -1.74 9.36 -10.36
C PHE A 188 -1.59 8.18 -11.32
N VAL A 189 -0.34 7.78 -11.57
CA VAL A 189 0.03 6.60 -12.35
C VAL A 189 1.04 5.75 -11.58
N PHE A 190 1.07 4.44 -11.89
CA PHE A 190 2.08 3.53 -11.32
C PHE A 190 3.36 3.57 -12.15
N ASN A 191 4.51 3.70 -11.49
CA ASN A 191 5.81 3.60 -12.13
C ASN A 191 6.63 2.48 -11.48
N ARG A 192 6.97 1.44 -12.24
CA ARG A 192 7.72 0.27 -11.75
C ARG A 192 9.15 0.62 -11.32
N LYS A 193 9.79 1.59 -11.97
CA LYS A 193 11.17 2.01 -11.67
C LYS A 193 11.34 2.67 -10.30
N LEU A 194 10.24 3.07 -9.65
CA LEU A 194 10.27 3.67 -8.32
C LEU A 194 10.29 2.64 -7.19
N ASN A 195 10.06 1.37 -7.48
CA ASN A 195 10.00 0.32 -6.46
C ASN A 195 11.37 0.05 -5.79
N ASP A 196 12.45 0.34 -6.50
CA ASP A 196 13.83 0.00 -6.06
C ASP A 196 14.41 1.02 -5.07
N TYR A 197 13.71 2.11 -4.79
CA TYR A 197 14.21 3.19 -3.94
C TYR A 197 13.22 3.52 -2.82
N ASN A 198 13.73 3.76 -1.62
CA ASN A 198 12.91 4.29 -0.54
C ASN A 198 12.70 5.80 -0.71
N LEU A 199 11.45 6.21 -0.78
CA LEU A 199 11.07 7.63 -0.83
C LEU A 199 11.03 8.24 0.57
N PHE A 200 10.47 7.51 1.54
CA PHE A 200 10.38 7.93 2.93
C PHE A 200 11.56 7.42 3.72
N GLN A 201 12.24 8.32 4.43
CA GLN A 201 13.44 8.04 5.23
C GLN A 201 13.20 8.49 6.67
N GLY A 202 13.82 7.79 7.61
CA GLY A 202 13.70 8.14 9.04
C GLY A 202 12.28 8.02 9.60
N ASP A 203 11.89 8.97 10.44
CA ASP A 203 10.59 8.94 11.16
C ASP A 203 9.39 9.17 10.22
N GLN A 204 8.76 8.07 9.81
CA GLN A 204 7.60 8.10 8.90
C GLN A 204 6.32 8.64 9.57
N LEU A 205 6.22 8.63 10.89
CA LEU A 205 5.12 9.29 11.59
C LEU A 205 5.16 10.80 11.40
N ARG A 206 6.34 11.36 11.35
CA ARG A 206 6.53 12.77 11.05
C ARG A 206 5.97 13.13 9.68
N ILE A 207 6.09 12.20 8.73
CA ILE A 207 5.51 12.36 7.38
C ILE A 207 3.99 12.35 7.45
N ILE A 208 3.39 11.37 8.13
CA ILE A 208 1.93 11.26 8.31
C ILE A 208 1.39 12.55 8.96
N ARG A 209 1.98 12.99 10.07
CA ARG A 209 1.58 14.22 10.78
C ARG A 209 1.78 15.47 9.95
N SER A 210 2.86 15.55 9.18
CA SER A 210 3.15 16.70 8.31
C SER A 210 2.12 16.81 7.19
N PHE A 211 1.73 15.68 6.58
CA PHE A 211 0.68 15.68 5.58
C PHE A 211 -0.68 16.04 6.18
N GLN A 212 -1.03 15.47 7.33
CA GLN A 212 -2.28 15.83 8.03
C GLN A 212 -2.36 17.33 8.33
N LYS A 213 -1.28 17.91 8.83
CA LYS A 213 -1.21 19.35 9.10
C LYS A 213 -1.36 20.17 7.82
N TYR A 214 -0.60 19.83 6.77
CA TYR A 214 -0.67 20.53 5.49
C TYR A 214 -2.08 20.48 4.87
N TYR A 215 -2.74 19.32 4.98
CA TYR A 215 -4.11 19.12 4.53
C TYR A 215 -5.09 20.04 5.28
N ILE A 216 -5.01 20.08 6.63
CA ILE A 216 -5.83 20.97 7.46
C ILE A 216 -5.60 22.42 7.05
N ASP A 217 -4.34 22.85 6.98
CA ASP A 217 -3.96 24.22 6.64
C ASP A 217 -4.46 24.62 5.24
N SER A 218 -4.43 23.70 4.28
CA SER A 218 -4.96 23.92 2.93
C SER A 218 -6.48 24.16 2.89
N ILE A 219 -7.25 23.45 3.72
CA ILE A 219 -8.70 23.66 3.83
C ILE A 219 -8.98 24.93 4.66
N LYS A 220 -8.25 25.12 5.76
CA LYS A 220 -8.38 26.33 6.61
C LYS A 220 -8.22 27.60 5.79
N SER A 221 -7.16 27.69 4.99
CA SER A 221 -6.88 28.85 4.14
C SER A 221 -8.08 29.24 3.26
N LYS A 222 -8.80 28.27 2.69
CA LYS A 222 -9.99 28.51 1.88
C LYS A 222 -11.19 29.00 2.69
N ILE A 223 -11.39 28.45 3.88
CA ILE A 223 -12.49 28.86 4.77
C ILE A 223 -12.21 30.25 5.34
N GLN A 224 -10.96 30.57 5.69
CA GLN A 224 -10.54 31.89 6.14
C GLN A 224 -10.80 32.94 5.08
N GLN A 225 -10.48 32.71 3.82
CA GLN A 225 -10.80 33.62 2.72
C GLN A 225 -12.29 33.95 2.68
N VAL A 226 -13.17 32.97 2.93
CA VAL A 226 -14.61 33.18 2.97
C VAL A 226 -15.01 34.01 4.21
N SER A 227 -14.37 33.78 5.36
CA SER A 227 -14.67 34.50 6.60
C SER A 227 -14.38 36.00 6.52
N GLU A 228 -13.48 36.43 5.63
CA GLU A 228 -13.04 37.81 5.43
C GLU A 228 -13.89 38.59 4.39
N ILE A 229 -14.81 37.90 3.68
CA ILE A 229 -15.64 38.55 2.64
C ILE A 229 -16.62 39.53 3.26
N ASP A 230 -16.60 40.79 2.80
CA ASP A 230 -17.65 41.75 3.13
C ASP A 230 -18.91 41.50 2.30
N CYS A 231 -19.83 40.74 2.89
CA CYS A 231 -21.06 40.32 2.22
C CYS A 231 -22.14 41.42 2.14
N ARG A 232 -21.96 42.57 2.81
CA ARG A 232 -22.99 43.62 2.91
C ARG A 232 -23.32 44.29 1.59
N LYS A 233 -22.39 44.29 0.67
CA LYS A 233 -22.51 44.89 -0.66
C LYS A 233 -23.24 44.03 -1.70
N PHE A 234 -23.62 42.81 -1.34
CA PHE A 234 -24.22 41.84 -2.28
C PHE A 234 -25.71 41.61 -2.00
N SER A 235 -26.49 41.24 -3.02
CA SER A 235 -27.90 40.87 -2.86
C SER A 235 -28.11 39.68 -1.94
N TRP A 236 -27.16 38.74 -1.95
CA TRP A 236 -27.14 37.55 -1.07
C TRP A 236 -26.54 37.81 0.34
N LYS A 237 -26.60 39.06 0.83
CA LYS A 237 -26.01 39.50 2.10
C LYS A 237 -26.45 38.65 3.31
N ILE A 238 -27.72 38.24 3.40
CA ILE A 238 -28.24 37.47 4.54
C ILE A 238 -27.55 36.09 4.61
N ALA A 239 -27.54 35.35 3.49
CA ALA A 239 -26.82 34.09 3.39
C ALA A 239 -25.33 34.29 3.65
N GLY A 240 -24.72 35.26 3.00
CA GLY A 240 -23.31 35.60 3.15
C GLY A 240 -22.89 35.90 4.58
N LEU A 241 -23.63 36.71 5.32
CA LEU A 241 -23.33 37.02 6.72
C LEU A 241 -23.43 35.78 7.65
N SER A 242 -24.42 34.91 7.41
CA SER A 242 -24.56 33.66 8.17
C SER A 242 -23.37 32.73 7.92
N ILE A 243 -22.96 32.57 6.65
CA ILE A 243 -21.84 31.72 6.25
C ILE A 243 -20.52 32.26 6.78
N THR A 244 -20.22 33.54 6.58
CA THR A 244 -18.98 34.17 7.03
C THR A 244 -18.85 34.16 8.55
N LYS A 245 -19.95 34.35 9.29
CA LYS A 245 -19.97 34.22 10.75
C LYS A 245 -19.56 32.81 11.19
N LYS A 246 -20.09 31.78 10.52
CA LYS A 246 -19.75 30.39 10.83
C LYS A 246 -18.32 30.03 10.41
N CYS A 247 -17.86 30.55 9.27
CA CYS A 247 -16.48 30.38 8.81
C CYS A 247 -15.44 30.94 9.77
N LYS A 248 -15.75 31.94 10.58
CA LYS A 248 -14.84 32.47 11.63
C LYS A 248 -14.50 31.44 12.71
N GLU A 249 -15.31 30.40 12.90
CA GLU A 249 -14.99 29.32 13.82
C GLU A 249 -13.74 28.52 13.36
N ILE A 250 -13.26 28.74 12.13
CA ILE A 250 -12.03 28.13 11.61
C ILE A 250 -10.79 28.41 12.45
N ASP A 251 -10.75 29.54 13.13
CA ASP A 251 -9.64 29.93 13.99
C ASP A 251 -9.46 28.98 15.19
N SER A 252 -10.54 28.33 15.63
CA SER A 252 -10.53 27.32 16.69
C SER A 252 -10.19 25.89 16.22
N VAL A 253 -10.00 25.70 14.92
CA VAL A 253 -9.68 24.39 14.34
C VAL A 253 -8.19 24.10 14.51
N HIS A 254 -7.85 23.04 15.22
CA HIS A 254 -6.47 22.63 15.47
C HIS A 254 -6.14 21.23 14.95
N ASP A 255 -7.16 20.40 14.70
CA ASP A 255 -7.03 19.03 14.24
C ASP A 255 -8.10 18.66 13.20
N ILE A 256 -7.95 17.48 12.61
CA ILE A 256 -8.90 16.97 11.61
C ILE A 256 -10.31 16.80 12.22
N LYS A 257 -10.41 16.42 13.49
CA LYS A 257 -11.68 16.18 14.15
C LYS A 257 -12.49 17.48 14.30
N SER A 258 -11.85 18.57 14.73
CA SER A 258 -12.48 19.89 14.80
C SER A 258 -12.82 20.45 13.42
N LEU A 259 -11.97 20.20 12.40
CA LEU A 259 -12.26 20.57 11.01
C LEU A 259 -13.53 19.89 10.49
N ILE A 260 -13.64 18.57 10.67
CA ILE A 260 -14.82 17.80 10.25
C ILE A 260 -16.07 18.33 10.92
N LYS A 261 -16.03 18.64 12.22
CA LYS A 261 -17.16 19.23 12.95
C LYS A 261 -17.60 20.58 12.37
N LEU A 262 -16.65 21.44 12.04
CA LEU A 262 -16.96 22.71 11.39
C LEU A 262 -17.62 22.52 10.03
N LEU A 263 -17.08 21.61 9.20
CA LEU A 263 -17.64 21.31 7.88
C LEU A 263 -19.05 20.72 7.95
N MET A 264 -19.33 19.88 8.95
CA MET A 264 -20.69 19.39 9.21
C MET A 264 -21.65 20.54 9.52
N ASN A 265 -21.25 21.46 10.38
CA ASN A 265 -22.06 22.65 10.72
C ASN A 265 -22.27 23.56 9.50
N LEU A 266 -21.29 23.68 8.59
CA LEU A 266 -21.45 24.43 7.34
C LEU A 266 -22.41 23.73 6.36
N ALA A 267 -22.40 22.41 6.32
CA ALA A 267 -23.36 21.65 5.51
C ALA A 267 -24.81 21.87 5.99
N GLU A 268 -25.04 21.95 7.30
CA GLU A 268 -26.37 22.26 7.86
C GLU A 268 -26.87 23.66 7.42
N ILE A 269 -25.97 24.65 7.33
CA ILE A 269 -26.32 25.99 6.83
C ILE A 269 -26.83 25.95 5.39
N LYS A 270 -26.25 25.11 4.54
CA LYS A 270 -26.65 24.97 3.15
C LYS A 270 -28.14 24.58 2.99
N GLU A 271 -28.61 23.74 3.90
CA GLU A 271 -29.99 23.22 3.88
C GLU A 271 -31.00 24.16 4.60
N HIS A 272 -30.53 25.29 5.13
CA HIS A 272 -31.41 26.21 5.86
C HIS A 272 -32.36 26.96 4.92
N PRO A 273 -33.69 26.79 5.05
CA PRO A 273 -34.66 27.31 4.07
C PRO A 273 -34.62 28.81 3.90
N GLU A 274 -34.43 29.58 4.98
CA GLU A 274 -34.44 31.04 4.99
C GLU A 274 -33.24 31.69 4.28
N LEU A 275 -32.18 30.91 4.01
CA LEU A 275 -30.97 31.42 3.37
C LEU A 275 -31.01 31.30 1.83
N HIS A 276 -31.96 30.58 1.27
CA HIS A 276 -32.19 30.44 -0.18
C HIS A 276 -30.92 30.12 -0.99
N ILE A 277 -29.96 29.39 -0.41
CA ILE A 277 -28.64 29.14 -1.02
C ILE A 277 -28.75 28.37 -2.34
N GLN A 278 -29.64 27.40 -2.39
CA GLN A 278 -29.89 26.61 -3.62
C GLN A 278 -30.48 27.48 -4.73
N GLU A 279 -31.32 28.48 -4.36
CA GLU A 279 -31.92 29.42 -5.29
C GLU A 279 -30.87 30.35 -5.90
N ILE A 280 -29.94 30.87 -5.09
CA ILE A 280 -28.81 31.69 -5.55
C ILE A 280 -27.98 30.91 -6.58
N PHE A 281 -27.69 29.65 -6.29
CA PHE A 281 -26.94 28.80 -7.21
C PHE A 281 -27.69 28.55 -8.52
N ARG A 282 -29.00 28.26 -8.47
CA ARG A 282 -29.85 28.06 -9.63
C ARG A 282 -29.92 29.32 -10.48
N GLN A 283 -30.12 30.50 -9.86
CA GLN A 283 -30.11 31.78 -10.57
C GLN A 283 -28.79 32.01 -11.31
N TYR A 284 -27.65 31.73 -10.68
CA TYR A 284 -26.35 31.81 -11.36
C TYR A 284 -26.30 30.91 -12.62
N GLN A 285 -26.72 29.66 -12.50
CA GLN A 285 -26.68 28.73 -13.62
C GLN A 285 -27.55 29.19 -14.79
N GLU A 286 -28.70 29.75 -14.49
CA GLU A 286 -29.64 30.25 -15.51
C GLU A 286 -29.11 31.54 -16.18
N GLU A 287 -28.66 32.52 -15.41
CA GLU A 287 -28.12 33.76 -15.93
C GLU A 287 -26.85 33.55 -16.78
N ILE A 288 -25.90 32.75 -16.33
CA ILE A 288 -24.66 32.48 -17.10
C ILE A 288 -24.95 31.68 -18.38
N ARG A 289 -25.95 30.78 -18.35
CA ARG A 289 -26.38 30.02 -19.53
C ARG A 289 -27.02 30.93 -20.58
N GLN A 290 -27.94 31.81 -20.17
CA GLN A 290 -28.60 32.79 -21.04
C GLN A 290 -27.59 33.78 -21.64
N LEU A 291 -26.68 34.31 -20.80
CA LEU A 291 -25.63 35.20 -21.27
C LEU A 291 -24.70 34.52 -22.28
N THR A 292 -24.28 33.28 -22.01
CA THR A 292 -23.41 32.51 -22.91
C THR A 292 -24.14 32.25 -24.25
N GLY A 293 -25.40 31.83 -24.20
CA GLY A 293 -26.20 31.56 -25.41
C GLY A 293 -26.37 32.81 -26.28
N ASN A 294 -26.73 33.95 -25.65
CA ASN A 294 -26.88 35.21 -26.36
C ASN A 294 -25.57 35.67 -27.00
N PHE A 295 -24.45 35.50 -26.28
CA PHE A 295 -23.13 35.88 -26.74
C PHE A 295 -22.66 35.00 -27.91
N VAL A 296 -22.88 33.69 -27.86
CA VAL A 296 -22.56 32.77 -28.95
C VAL A 296 -23.40 33.08 -30.20
N VAL A 297 -24.70 33.42 -30.06
CA VAL A 297 -25.52 33.86 -31.18
C VAL A 297 -24.98 35.16 -31.81
N LYS A 298 -24.51 36.09 -30.98
CA LYS A 298 -23.86 37.35 -31.45
C LYS A 298 -22.58 37.06 -32.24
N ILE A 299 -21.73 36.15 -31.77
CA ILE A 299 -20.49 35.71 -32.46
C ILE A 299 -20.83 35.03 -33.79
N LYS A 300 -21.81 34.12 -33.83
CA LYS A 300 -22.22 33.39 -35.05
C LYS A 300 -22.76 34.31 -36.16
N LYS A 301 -23.22 35.52 -35.84
CA LYS A 301 -23.63 36.53 -36.83
C LYS A 301 -22.44 37.17 -37.55
N ASP A 302 -21.24 37.15 -36.96
CA ASP A 302 -20.01 37.59 -37.60
C ASP A 302 -19.20 36.38 -38.04
N GLN A 303 -19.41 35.97 -39.32
CA GLN A 303 -18.79 34.78 -39.87
C GLN A 303 -17.27 34.81 -39.83
N THR A 304 -16.64 35.96 -40.01
CA THR A 304 -15.18 36.11 -40.02
C THR A 304 -14.59 35.90 -38.64
N LEU A 305 -15.27 36.43 -37.62
CA LEU A 305 -14.91 36.21 -36.21
C LEU A 305 -15.13 34.75 -35.82
N TYR A 306 -16.28 34.16 -36.20
CA TYR A 306 -16.61 32.76 -35.89
C TYR A 306 -15.59 31.80 -36.47
N ASP A 307 -15.19 31.99 -37.74
CA ASP A 307 -14.15 31.17 -38.41
C ASP A 307 -12.76 31.32 -37.74
N SER A 308 -12.44 32.52 -37.29
CA SER A 308 -11.21 32.79 -36.56
C SER A 308 -11.15 32.06 -35.21
N ILE A 309 -12.26 32.02 -34.49
CA ILE A 309 -12.39 31.28 -33.22
C ILE A 309 -12.30 29.77 -33.46
N LEU A 310 -12.96 29.25 -34.50
CA LEU A 310 -12.88 27.82 -34.85
C LEU A 310 -11.45 27.39 -35.19
N LYS A 311 -10.70 28.22 -35.93
CA LYS A 311 -9.26 27.99 -36.19
C LYS A 311 -8.43 27.99 -34.92
N LEU A 312 -8.72 28.92 -34.01
CA LEU A 312 -8.03 28.98 -32.71
C LEU A 312 -8.30 27.71 -31.89
N LEU A 313 -9.56 27.26 -31.81
CA LEU A 313 -9.94 26.04 -31.10
C LEU A 313 -9.29 24.79 -31.71
N ALA A 314 -9.23 24.69 -33.04
CA ALA A 314 -8.55 23.59 -33.72
C ALA A 314 -7.03 23.55 -33.41
N SER A 315 -6.37 24.73 -33.37
CA SER A 315 -4.96 24.80 -32.99
C SER A 315 -4.67 24.33 -31.57
N TRP A 316 -5.66 24.36 -30.69
CA TRP A 316 -5.54 23.86 -29.32
C TRP A 316 -5.69 22.34 -29.23
N GLU A 317 -6.35 21.69 -30.21
CA GLU A 317 -6.47 20.23 -30.25
C GLU A 317 -5.14 19.57 -30.66
N ASP A 318 -4.37 20.22 -31.53
CA ASP A 318 -3.05 19.75 -31.96
C ASP A 318 -2.00 19.83 -30.84
N ASN A 319 -2.15 20.76 -29.88
CA ASN A 319 -1.21 21.00 -28.77
C ASN A 319 -1.78 20.49 -27.42
N LYS A 320 -1.86 19.16 -27.26
CA LYS A 320 -2.33 18.54 -26.00
C LYS A 320 -1.39 18.70 -24.80
N GLU A 321 -0.13 19.05 -25.01
CA GLU A 321 0.89 19.08 -23.96
C GLU A 321 0.82 20.24 -22.96
N GLU A 322 0.12 21.34 -23.27
CA GLU A 322 0.02 22.51 -22.39
C GLU A 322 -1.18 22.49 -21.42
N MET A 323 -1.91 21.38 -21.32
CA MET A 323 -3.20 21.33 -20.62
C MET A 323 -3.16 21.17 -19.10
N GLU A 324 -2.00 20.95 -18.48
CA GLU A 324 -1.97 20.47 -17.07
C GLU A 324 -2.07 21.55 -15.99
N ASP A 325 -1.85 22.82 -16.29
CA ASP A 325 -1.86 23.88 -15.25
C ASP A 325 -3.19 24.64 -15.08
N ASP A 326 -4.16 24.47 -16.02
CA ASP A 326 -5.42 25.25 -16.05
C ASP A 326 -6.69 24.40 -15.79
N LEU A 327 -6.57 23.13 -15.42
CA LEU A 327 -7.70 22.21 -15.22
C LEU A 327 -8.45 22.49 -13.91
N ASP A 328 -9.39 23.42 -13.94
CA ASP A 328 -10.58 23.37 -13.07
C ASP A 328 -11.44 22.14 -13.44
N GLU A 329 -12.04 21.50 -12.45
CA GLU A 329 -12.88 20.28 -12.58
C GLU A 329 -13.95 20.33 -13.70
N GLU A 330 -14.30 21.53 -14.21
CA GLU A 330 -15.25 21.75 -15.30
C GLU A 330 -14.68 21.45 -16.71
N ILE A 331 -13.36 21.25 -16.90
CA ILE A 331 -12.75 20.97 -18.23
C ILE A 331 -12.72 19.47 -18.54
N GLU A 332 -12.58 18.60 -17.56
CA GLU A 332 -12.52 17.14 -17.79
C GLU A 332 -13.83 16.63 -18.43
N GLU A 333 -14.97 17.28 -18.14
CA GLU A 333 -16.26 16.94 -18.76
C GLU A 333 -16.40 17.42 -20.24
N ILE A 334 -15.52 18.31 -20.72
CA ILE A 334 -15.69 18.96 -22.05
C ILE A 334 -14.89 18.24 -23.14
N MET A 335 -13.98 17.34 -22.84
CA MET A 335 -13.02 16.77 -23.79
C MET A 335 -13.62 15.87 -24.87
N ASP A 336 -14.76 15.25 -24.64
CA ASP A 336 -15.41 14.29 -25.57
C ASP A 336 -16.54 14.89 -26.42
N TYR A 337 -16.75 16.22 -26.41
CA TYR A 337 -17.87 16.86 -27.07
C TYR A 337 -17.51 17.53 -28.41
N SER A 338 -18.56 17.79 -29.22
CA SER A 338 -18.44 18.54 -30.48
C SER A 338 -17.78 19.92 -30.27
N ILE A 339 -17.11 20.46 -31.31
CA ILE A 339 -16.41 21.76 -31.28
C ILE A 339 -17.30 22.89 -30.75
N GLU A 340 -18.62 22.85 -31.07
CA GLU A 340 -19.57 23.85 -30.57
C GLU A 340 -19.82 23.79 -29.09
N LEU A 341 -19.86 22.63 -28.50
CA LEU A 341 -20.01 22.45 -27.03
C LEU A 341 -18.74 22.94 -26.30
N LYS A 342 -17.57 22.66 -26.87
CA LYS A 342 -16.28 23.17 -26.37
C LYS A 342 -16.25 24.71 -26.42
N LEU A 343 -16.71 25.31 -27.52
CA LEU A 343 -16.82 26.77 -27.66
C LEU A 343 -17.70 27.37 -26.54
N ASN A 344 -18.88 26.80 -26.33
CA ASN A 344 -19.78 27.26 -25.25
C ASN A 344 -19.11 27.21 -23.88
N GLY A 345 -18.35 26.14 -23.60
CA GLY A 345 -17.59 26.00 -22.34
C GLY A 345 -16.55 27.07 -22.16
N TYR A 346 -15.72 27.34 -23.18
CA TYR A 346 -14.69 28.39 -23.13
C TYR A 346 -15.29 29.80 -23.01
N ILE A 347 -16.35 30.08 -23.76
CA ILE A 347 -17.05 31.38 -23.67
C ILE A 347 -17.66 31.58 -22.29
N ARG A 348 -18.34 30.57 -21.75
CA ARG A 348 -18.91 30.60 -20.41
C ARG A 348 -17.84 30.93 -19.35
N ARG A 349 -16.67 30.31 -19.43
CA ARG A 349 -15.56 30.58 -18.52
C ARG A 349 -14.99 31.98 -18.71
N LEU A 350 -14.82 32.42 -19.93
CA LEU A 350 -14.35 33.76 -20.22
C LEU A 350 -15.29 34.80 -19.63
N LEU A 351 -16.59 34.71 -19.90
CA LEU A 351 -17.62 35.63 -19.40
C LEU A 351 -17.68 35.60 -17.87
N LYS A 352 -17.60 34.43 -17.25
CA LYS A 352 -17.48 34.27 -15.79
C LYS A 352 -16.31 35.06 -15.22
N ASN A 353 -15.09 34.88 -15.79
CA ASN A 353 -13.88 35.53 -15.30
C ASN A 353 -13.93 37.06 -15.48
N ILE A 354 -14.49 37.53 -16.58
CA ILE A 354 -14.67 38.96 -16.82
C ILE A 354 -15.71 39.53 -15.83
N ALA A 355 -16.82 38.82 -15.64
CA ALA A 355 -17.85 39.24 -14.68
C ALA A 355 -17.30 39.29 -13.23
N LEU A 356 -16.48 38.32 -12.85
CA LEU A 356 -15.80 38.30 -11.56
C LEU A 356 -14.83 39.49 -11.38
N SER A 357 -14.15 39.91 -12.45
CA SER A 357 -13.20 41.04 -12.38
C SER A 357 -13.87 42.37 -12.03
N LEU A 358 -15.19 42.50 -12.18
CA LEU A 358 -15.95 43.68 -11.73
C LEU A 358 -16.01 43.80 -10.18
N TYR A 359 -15.75 42.72 -9.48
CA TYR A 359 -15.79 42.64 -8.01
C TYR A 359 -14.42 42.38 -7.36
N ASN A 360 -13.37 42.05 -8.15
CA ASN A 360 -12.05 41.66 -7.66
C ASN A 360 -10.90 42.56 -8.09
N ASP A 361 -11.15 43.72 -8.68
CA ASP A 361 -10.18 44.71 -9.19
C ASP A 361 -9.08 44.17 -10.11
N LYS A 362 -9.07 42.89 -10.44
CA LYS A 362 -8.08 42.23 -11.33
C LYS A 362 -8.72 41.18 -12.23
N LEU A 363 -8.62 41.42 -13.53
CA LEU A 363 -8.90 40.39 -14.53
C LEU A 363 -7.67 39.47 -14.67
N VAL A 364 -7.79 38.23 -14.21
CA VAL A 364 -6.73 37.23 -14.36
C VAL A 364 -7.15 36.22 -15.43
N LEU A 365 -6.61 36.36 -16.64
CA LEU A 365 -6.78 35.42 -17.73
C LEU A 365 -5.42 34.76 -18.02
N ARG A 366 -5.39 33.46 -18.18
CA ARG A 366 -4.19 32.67 -18.46
C ARG A 366 -4.42 31.79 -19.70
N GLY A 367 -3.35 31.44 -20.41
CA GLY A 367 -3.36 30.50 -21.52
C GLY A 367 -4.46 30.78 -22.53
N ARG A 368 -5.20 29.77 -22.91
CA ARG A 368 -6.27 29.77 -23.91
C ARG A 368 -7.35 30.83 -23.72
N LEU A 369 -7.70 31.16 -22.47
CA LEU A 369 -8.71 32.20 -22.20
C LEU A 369 -8.18 33.60 -22.53
N LYS A 370 -6.86 33.85 -22.44
CA LYS A 370 -6.25 35.12 -22.83
C LYS A 370 -6.31 35.31 -24.33
N ASP A 371 -6.03 34.23 -25.09
CA ASP A 371 -6.10 34.27 -26.56
C ASP A 371 -7.52 34.51 -27.04
N LEU A 372 -8.49 33.79 -26.46
CA LEU A 372 -9.91 33.99 -26.77
C LEU A 372 -10.39 35.41 -26.40
N TYR A 373 -9.93 35.96 -25.27
CA TYR A 373 -10.25 37.32 -24.86
C TYR A 373 -9.74 38.36 -25.84
N SER A 374 -8.56 38.19 -26.40
CA SER A 374 -8.01 39.14 -27.37
C SER A 374 -8.86 39.26 -28.63
N LEU A 375 -9.50 38.17 -29.06
CA LEU A 375 -10.40 38.18 -30.21
C LEU A 375 -11.80 38.77 -29.88
N LEU A 376 -12.23 38.63 -28.63
CA LEU A 376 -13.62 38.95 -28.23
C LEU A 376 -13.76 40.27 -27.48
N THR A 377 -12.69 41.02 -27.21
CA THR A 377 -12.69 42.23 -26.36
C THR A 377 -13.72 43.26 -26.81
N THR A 378 -13.87 43.50 -28.11
CA THR A 378 -14.79 44.51 -28.68
C THR A 378 -16.26 44.08 -28.61
N TYR A 379 -16.55 42.82 -28.43
CA TYR A 379 -17.91 42.27 -28.39
C TYR A 379 -18.49 42.12 -26.98
N ILE A 380 -17.68 42.37 -25.94
CA ILE A 380 -18.05 42.16 -24.55
C ILE A 380 -18.59 43.47 -23.94
N GLU A 381 -19.87 43.47 -23.64
CA GLU A 381 -20.58 44.58 -22.97
C GLU A 381 -20.51 44.38 -21.45
N LYS A 382 -19.68 45.15 -20.76
CA LYS A 382 -19.48 45.00 -19.29
C LYS A 382 -20.71 45.27 -18.48
N GLU A 383 -21.63 46.11 -18.97
CA GLU A 383 -22.86 46.52 -18.23
C GLU A 383 -23.78 45.30 -18.00
N ASN A 384 -23.83 44.37 -18.94
CA ASN A 384 -24.66 43.16 -18.83
C ASN A 384 -24.06 42.08 -17.91
N LEU A 385 -22.82 42.28 -17.42
CA LEU A 385 -22.10 41.31 -16.61
C LEU A 385 -22.24 41.50 -15.11
N SER A 386 -22.76 42.63 -14.65
CA SER A 386 -22.77 42.99 -13.22
C SER A 386 -23.54 41.97 -12.38
N LYS A 387 -24.77 41.61 -12.78
CA LYS A 387 -25.60 40.63 -12.07
C LYS A 387 -24.97 39.25 -12.05
N VAL A 388 -24.46 38.81 -13.22
CA VAL A 388 -23.74 37.53 -13.32
C VAL A 388 -22.47 37.52 -12.48
N GLY A 389 -21.75 38.65 -12.44
CA GLY A 389 -20.53 38.82 -11.63
C GLY A 389 -20.79 38.67 -10.14
N GLU A 390 -21.88 39.23 -9.65
CA GLU A 390 -22.27 39.11 -8.24
C GLU A 390 -22.59 37.66 -7.86
N LEU A 391 -23.39 36.98 -8.67
CA LEU A 391 -23.72 35.55 -8.47
C LEU A 391 -22.51 34.65 -8.67
N ALA A 392 -21.65 34.96 -9.66
CA ALA A 392 -20.41 34.25 -9.90
C ALA A 392 -19.44 34.35 -8.73
N TYR A 393 -19.41 35.53 -8.07
CA TYR A 393 -18.60 35.74 -6.86
C TYR A 393 -19.04 34.79 -5.74
N PHE A 394 -20.35 34.69 -5.51
CA PHE A 394 -20.90 33.73 -4.53
C PHE A 394 -20.50 32.28 -4.88
N VAL A 395 -20.74 31.90 -6.12
CA VAL A 395 -20.47 30.50 -6.58
C VAL A 395 -18.98 30.18 -6.58
N GLN A 396 -18.11 31.15 -6.87
CA GLN A 396 -16.65 30.93 -6.92
C GLN A 396 -16.00 30.92 -5.54
N TYR A 397 -16.40 31.81 -4.64
CA TYR A 397 -15.70 32.05 -3.38
C TYR A 397 -16.46 31.55 -2.14
N VAL A 398 -17.78 31.63 -2.13
CA VAL A 398 -18.61 31.31 -0.96
C VAL A 398 -19.16 29.88 -1.05
N TYR A 399 -19.79 29.56 -2.17
CA TYR A 399 -20.45 28.26 -2.34
C TYR A 399 -19.52 27.01 -2.22
N PRO A 400 -18.23 27.06 -2.60
CA PRO A 400 -17.36 25.89 -2.47
C PRO A 400 -17.24 25.35 -1.03
N VAL A 401 -17.33 26.20 0.00
CA VAL A 401 -17.31 25.75 1.40
C VAL A 401 -18.62 25.08 1.84
N LEU A 402 -19.66 25.16 0.99
CA LEU A 402 -20.98 24.58 1.18
C LEU A 402 -21.30 23.43 0.21
N ARG A 403 -20.41 23.14 -0.72
CA ARG A 403 -20.64 22.15 -1.80
C ARG A 403 -21.00 20.74 -1.34
N GLY A 404 -20.85 20.47 -0.10
CA GLY A 404 -21.03 19.18 0.50
C GLY A 404 -19.80 18.80 1.27
N PHE A 405 -20.05 18.28 2.42
CA PHE A 405 -19.04 17.88 3.37
C PHE A 405 -18.04 16.86 2.79
N ASP A 406 -18.54 15.87 2.04
CA ASP A 406 -17.78 14.82 1.36
C ASP A 406 -16.87 15.37 0.25
N THR A 407 -17.40 16.29 -0.58
CA THR A 407 -16.64 16.91 -1.67
C THR A 407 -15.44 17.69 -1.14
N ILE A 408 -15.64 18.49 -0.09
CA ILE A 408 -14.55 19.30 0.51
C ILE A 408 -13.46 18.41 1.08
N LEU A 409 -13.84 17.33 1.78
CA LEU A 409 -12.90 16.45 2.44
C LEU A 409 -12.17 15.51 1.48
N PHE A 410 -12.81 15.01 0.45
CA PHE A 410 -12.24 13.92 -0.33
C PHE A 410 -11.76 14.31 -1.73
N SER A 411 -12.54 15.11 -2.48
CA SER A 411 -12.26 15.32 -3.91
C SER A 411 -10.93 16.03 -4.18
N ARG A 412 -10.41 16.80 -3.23
CA ARG A 412 -9.15 17.54 -3.38
C ARG A 412 -7.91 16.87 -2.79
N ILE A 413 -8.03 15.68 -2.22
CA ILE A 413 -6.88 14.99 -1.62
C ILE A 413 -5.73 14.83 -2.62
N PRO A 414 -5.94 14.39 -3.88
CA PRO A 414 -4.83 14.24 -4.82
C PRO A 414 -4.11 15.56 -5.13
N GLN A 415 -4.85 16.65 -5.33
CA GLN A 415 -4.28 17.97 -5.63
C GLN A 415 -3.52 18.55 -4.42
N ILE A 416 -4.09 18.41 -3.23
CA ILE A 416 -3.42 18.83 -1.98
C ILE A 416 -2.14 18.04 -1.78
N TYR A 417 -2.17 16.72 -2.08
CA TYR A 417 -0.98 15.87 -1.97
C TYR A 417 0.11 16.25 -2.99
N LYS A 418 -0.25 16.52 -4.23
CA LYS A 418 0.69 17.04 -5.24
C LYS A 418 1.33 18.37 -4.82
N SER A 419 0.55 19.25 -4.20
CA SER A 419 1.05 20.54 -3.67
C SER A 419 1.95 20.32 -2.44
N PHE A 420 1.62 19.36 -1.58
CA PHE A 420 2.44 18.97 -0.44
C PHE A 420 3.82 18.48 -0.88
N ARG A 421 3.92 17.62 -1.90
CA ARG A 421 5.21 17.17 -2.46
C ARG A 421 6.09 18.35 -2.90
N ARG A 422 5.51 19.34 -3.62
CA ARG A 422 6.22 20.53 -4.05
C ARG A 422 6.74 21.35 -2.86
N GLU A 423 5.94 21.46 -1.81
CA GLU A 423 6.34 22.17 -0.58
C GLU A 423 7.46 21.44 0.16
N ILE A 424 7.39 20.12 0.28
CA ILE A 424 8.45 19.30 0.88
C ILE A 424 9.77 19.46 0.12
N LEU A 425 9.73 19.41 -1.22
CA LEU A 425 10.92 19.59 -2.05
C LEU A 425 11.54 20.98 -1.88
N LYS A 426 10.71 22.04 -1.76
CA LYS A 426 11.20 23.40 -1.52
C LYS A 426 11.87 23.54 -0.15
N ARG A 427 11.30 22.92 0.89
CA ARG A 427 11.84 23.00 2.26
C ARG A 427 13.11 22.18 2.45
N GLY A 428 13.27 21.08 1.70
CA GLY A 428 14.35 20.12 1.87
C GLY A 428 14.30 19.46 3.25
N THR A 429 13.75 18.25 3.37
CA THR A 429 13.63 17.54 4.63
C THR A 429 14.44 16.25 4.61
N SER A 430 15.00 15.86 5.77
CA SER A 430 15.75 14.60 5.91
C SER A 430 14.85 13.37 5.94
N THR A 431 13.54 13.55 6.06
CA THR A 431 12.56 12.43 6.08
C THR A 431 12.13 11.97 4.70
N TRP A 432 12.56 12.66 3.63
CA TRP A 432 12.27 12.32 2.25
C TRP A 432 13.54 12.18 1.43
N ASN A 433 13.54 11.22 0.52
CA ASN A 433 14.59 11.13 -0.50
C ASN A 433 14.34 12.21 -1.56
N ASN A 434 15.04 13.33 -1.41
CA ASN A 434 14.86 14.50 -2.28
C ASN A 434 15.18 14.20 -3.76
N HIS A 435 16.08 13.27 -4.05
CA HIS A 435 16.40 12.87 -5.42
C HIS A 435 15.22 12.13 -6.07
N VAL A 436 14.65 11.15 -5.37
CA VAL A 436 13.47 10.41 -5.84
C VAL A 436 12.27 11.35 -5.99
N LEU A 437 12.03 12.21 -4.98
CA LEU A 437 10.93 13.18 -5.00
C LEU A 437 11.06 14.18 -6.15
N ARG A 438 12.25 14.68 -6.44
CA ARG A 438 12.51 15.57 -7.58
C ARG A 438 12.20 14.87 -8.91
N ASN A 439 12.63 13.62 -9.08
CA ASN A 439 12.31 12.85 -10.28
C ASN A 439 10.79 12.67 -10.47
N ILE A 440 10.05 12.41 -9.40
CA ILE A 440 8.58 12.33 -9.45
C ILE A 440 7.97 13.67 -9.89
N ILE A 441 8.43 14.79 -9.35
CA ILE A 441 7.84 16.11 -9.64
C ILE A 441 8.21 16.59 -11.05
N GLU A 442 9.47 16.48 -11.44
CA GLU A 442 9.98 17.08 -12.68
C GLU A 442 9.81 16.17 -13.91
N LYS A 443 10.13 14.85 -13.79
CA LYS A 443 10.11 13.93 -14.94
C LYS A 443 8.73 13.36 -15.24
N SER A 444 7.90 13.11 -14.22
CA SER A 444 6.57 12.55 -14.42
C SER A 444 5.43 13.56 -14.20
N LYS A 445 5.75 14.86 -14.25
CA LYS A 445 4.79 15.95 -14.03
C LYS A 445 3.98 15.75 -12.72
N ASN A 446 4.65 15.23 -11.69
CA ASN A 446 4.06 14.98 -10.37
C ASN A 446 2.90 13.95 -10.38
N ARG A 447 2.88 13.04 -11.35
CA ARG A 447 1.83 12.01 -11.48
C ARG A 447 2.23 10.63 -10.94
N ASP A 448 3.52 10.27 -10.93
CA ASP A 448 3.95 8.97 -10.41
C ASP A 448 3.60 8.82 -8.92
N LEU A 449 3.10 7.65 -8.54
CA LEU A 449 2.73 7.30 -7.18
C LEU A 449 3.64 6.19 -6.64
N HIS A 450 4.54 6.57 -5.73
CA HIS A 450 5.45 5.65 -5.07
C HIS A 450 4.71 4.68 -4.13
N PRO A 451 5.17 3.41 -3.96
CA PRO A 451 4.50 2.44 -3.08
C PRO A 451 4.24 2.95 -1.65
N GLN A 452 5.20 3.63 -1.03
CA GLN A 452 5.02 4.18 0.32
C GLN A 452 3.97 5.31 0.37
N GLU A 453 3.80 6.07 -0.71
CA GLU A 453 2.74 7.09 -0.81
C GLU A 453 1.36 6.45 -1.01
N GLN A 454 1.31 5.28 -1.64
CA GLN A 454 0.08 4.50 -1.75
C GLN A 454 -0.47 4.18 -0.36
N SER A 455 0.39 3.68 0.53
CA SER A 455 0.05 3.39 1.92
C SER A 455 -0.37 4.66 2.68
N LEU A 456 0.37 5.76 2.51
CA LEU A 456 0.06 7.02 3.16
C LEU A 456 -1.34 7.55 2.79
N LEU A 457 -1.68 7.56 1.49
CA LEU A 457 -2.95 8.09 1.00
C LEU A 457 -4.14 7.22 1.42
N ILE A 458 -4.05 5.89 1.32
CA ILE A 458 -5.11 4.99 1.77
C ILE A 458 -5.31 5.13 3.28
N GLY A 459 -4.23 5.12 4.05
CA GLY A 459 -4.31 5.32 5.49
C GLY A 459 -4.97 6.65 5.87
N PHE A 460 -4.62 7.72 5.16
CA PHE A 460 -5.19 9.04 5.39
C PHE A 460 -6.68 9.13 5.04
N ILE A 461 -7.08 8.66 3.87
CA ILE A 461 -8.48 8.67 3.42
C ILE A 461 -9.36 7.88 4.38
N ASN A 462 -8.95 6.67 4.72
CA ASN A 462 -9.72 5.81 5.63
C ASN A 462 -9.79 6.37 7.05
N ASN A 463 -8.72 7.03 7.51
CA ASN A 463 -8.74 7.70 8.82
C ASN A 463 -9.75 8.83 8.87
N LEU A 464 -9.90 9.62 7.80
CA LEU A 464 -10.99 10.62 7.70
C LEU A 464 -12.36 9.95 7.85
N ILE A 465 -12.57 8.84 7.16
CA ILE A 465 -13.84 8.08 7.21
C ILE A 465 -14.13 7.57 8.62
N HIS A 466 -13.12 7.03 9.31
CA HIS A 466 -13.26 6.60 10.71
C HIS A 466 -13.62 7.74 11.66
N ILE A 467 -13.04 8.94 11.46
CA ILE A 467 -13.33 10.10 12.27
C ILE A 467 -14.78 10.56 12.04
N ILE A 468 -15.24 10.60 10.79
CA ILE A 468 -16.63 10.93 10.44
C ILE A 468 -17.60 9.98 11.12
N TYR A 469 -17.36 8.66 11.01
CA TYR A 469 -18.20 7.66 11.66
C TYR A 469 -18.31 7.88 13.18
N LYS A 470 -17.17 8.12 13.83
CA LYS A 470 -17.13 8.38 15.28
C LYS A 470 -17.87 9.64 15.71
N GLN A 471 -17.92 10.66 14.84
CA GLN A 471 -18.62 11.91 15.13
C GLN A 471 -20.12 11.84 14.85
N SER A 472 -20.52 11.21 13.76
CA SER A 472 -21.91 11.12 13.34
C SER A 472 -22.17 9.90 12.45
N LYS A 473 -22.80 8.87 13.03
CA LYS A 473 -23.27 7.70 12.29
C LYS A 473 -24.26 8.05 11.17
N PRO A 474 -25.26 8.92 11.38
CA PRO A 474 -26.17 9.34 10.31
C PRO A 474 -25.44 9.99 9.13
N THR A 475 -24.50 10.89 9.42
CA THR A 475 -23.67 11.52 8.36
C THR A 475 -22.89 10.48 7.59
N PHE A 476 -22.21 9.56 8.26
CA PHE A 476 -21.47 8.47 7.60
C PHE A 476 -22.37 7.62 6.68
N ASN A 477 -23.56 7.26 7.14
CA ASN A 477 -24.50 6.46 6.35
C ASN A 477 -25.03 7.21 5.13
N GLY A 478 -25.12 8.53 5.18
CA GLY A 478 -25.54 9.40 4.08
C GLY A 478 -24.45 9.72 3.06
N LEU A 479 -23.19 9.41 3.34
CA LEU A 479 -22.08 9.70 2.41
C LEU A 479 -22.11 8.79 1.18
N LYS A 480 -22.06 9.42 0.01
CA LYS A 480 -22.05 8.74 -1.30
C LYS A 480 -20.75 8.94 -2.09
N HIS A 481 -19.68 9.38 -1.43
CA HIS A 481 -18.39 9.61 -2.09
C HIS A 481 -17.70 8.28 -2.44
N LYS A 482 -17.05 8.19 -3.62
CA LYS A 482 -16.36 6.99 -4.12
C LYS A 482 -15.37 6.39 -3.11
N TYR A 483 -14.65 7.21 -2.34
CA TYR A 483 -13.70 6.70 -1.32
C TYR A 483 -14.40 6.03 -0.13
N VAL A 484 -15.59 6.48 0.22
CA VAL A 484 -16.39 5.86 1.28
C VAL A 484 -16.89 4.49 0.84
N GLU A 485 -17.36 4.37 -0.39
CA GLU A 485 -17.76 3.08 -0.96
C GLU A 485 -16.56 2.14 -1.11
N ALA A 486 -15.43 2.63 -1.63
CA ALA A 486 -14.18 1.87 -1.69
C ALA A 486 -13.75 1.34 -0.30
N TYR A 487 -13.82 2.19 0.73
CA TYR A 487 -13.53 1.77 2.09
C TYR A 487 -14.51 0.69 2.57
N LYS A 488 -15.81 0.87 2.35
CA LYS A 488 -16.83 -0.14 2.70
C LYS A 488 -16.54 -1.50 2.04
N ASP A 489 -16.04 -1.51 0.81
CA ASP A 489 -15.68 -2.74 0.09
C ASP A 489 -14.41 -3.39 0.63
N CYS A 490 -13.42 -2.59 1.01
CA CYS A 490 -12.10 -3.06 1.42
C CYS A 490 -11.99 -3.35 2.92
N CYS A 491 -12.85 -2.77 3.78
CA CYS A 491 -12.72 -2.95 5.23
C CYS A 491 -13.04 -4.38 5.67
N ARG A 492 -12.32 -4.84 6.71
CA ARG A 492 -12.44 -6.21 7.25
C ARG A 492 -12.56 -6.19 8.77
N LEU A 493 -13.28 -7.19 9.27
CA LEU A 493 -13.48 -7.41 10.70
C LEU A 493 -12.20 -7.89 11.38
N VAL A 494 -11.52 -8.85 10.75
CA VAL A 494 -10.27 -9.44 11.25
C VAL A 494 -9.15 -9.21 10.25
N ILE A 495 -8.03 -8.70 10.73
CA ILE A 495 -6.81 -8.48 9.94
C ILE A 495 -5.67 -9.24 10.60
N GLY A 496 -5.10 -10.21 9.88
CA GLY A 496 -3.89 -10.92 10.27
C GLY A 496 -2.68 -10.43 9.44
N VAL A 497 -1.54 -10.26 10.08
CA VAL A 497 -0.29 -9.88 9.39
C VAL A 497 0.83 -10.78 9.88
N ASP A 498 1.41 -11.56 9.00
CA ASP A 498 2.59 -12.37 9.31
C ASP A 498 3.88 -11.72 8.82
N GLU A 499 5.01 -12.11 9.41
CA GLU A 499 6.32 -11.46 9.21
C GLU A 499 6.20 -9.93 9.32
N ALA A 500 5.53 -9.50 10.36
CA ALA A 500 5.09 -8.13 10.56
C ALA A 500 6.25 -7.11 10.56
N THR A 501 7.46 -7.53 10.90
CA THR A 501 8.67 -6.68 10.90
C THR A 501 9.16 -6.26 9.50
N ASP A 502 8.59 -6.81 8.43
CA ASP A 502 8.96 -6.44 7.06
C ASP A 502 8.26 -5.17 6.55
N TYR A 503 7.26 -4.70 7.27
CA TYR A 503 6.47 -3.55 6.86
C TYR A 503 6.94 -2.25 7.52
N THR A 504 6.68 -1.15 6.82
CA THR A 504 7.00 0.19 7.30
C THR A 504 5.85 0.77 8.13
N VAL A 505 6.12 1.86 8.86
CA VAL A 505 5.11 2.53 9.68
C VAL A 505 3.93 3.04 8.83
N VAL A 506 4.19 3.52 7.60
CA VAL A 506 3.09 3.94 6.70
C VAL A 506 2.28 2.74 6.18
N ASP A 507 2.89 1.54 6.03
CA ASP A 507 2.14 0.34 5.69
C ASP A 507 1.20 -0.07 6.81
N TYR A 508 1.67 -0.02 8.06
CA TYR A 508 0.80 -0.24 9.22
C TYR A 508 -0.34 0.78 9.31
N TYR A 509 -0.05 2.04 9.01
CA TYR A 509 -1.08 3.08 8.95
C TYR A 509 -2.19 2.73 7.96
N ALA A 510 -1.82 2.23 6.78
CA ALA A 510 -2.77 1.76 5.78
C ALA A 510 -3.49 0.48 6.20
N MET A 511 -2.77 -0.55 6.65
CA MET A 511 -3.37 -1.83 7.09
C MET A 511 -4.37 -1.62 8.22
N TYR A 512 -3.99 -0.84 9.25
CA TYR A 512 -4.87 -0.52 10.37
C TYR A 512 -6.11 0.27 9.93
N SER A 513 -5.98 1.10 8.92
CA SER A 513 -7.09 1.88 8.37
C SER A 513 -8.16 1.02 7.68
N LEU A 514 -7.80 -0.20 7.24
CA LEU A 514 -8.72 -1.15 6.62
C LEU A 514 -9.61 -1.91 7.62
N ARG A 515 -9.47 -1.67 8.92
CA ARG A 515 -10.33 -2.28 9.93
C ARG A 515 -11.79 -1.84 9.76
N HIS A 516 -12.71 -2.72 10.11
CA HIS A 516 -14.13 -2.36 10.12
C HIS A 516 -14.41 -1.28 11.18
N TYR A 517 -15.27 -0.34 10.86
CA TYR A 517 -15.50 0.87 11.66
C TYR A 517 -16.22 0.61 13.01
N LEU A 518 -16.97 -0.50 13.13
CA LEU A 518 -17.66 -0.88 14.36
C LEU A 518 -16.79 -1.76 15.26
N TYR A 519 -16.34 -2.86 14.71
CA TYR A 519 -15.59 -3.90 15.39
C TYR A 519 -14.37 -4.27 14.61
N SER A 520 -13.29 -4.59 15.30
CA SER A 520 -12.08 -5.09 14.63
C SER A 520 -11.24 -5.91 15.58
N SER A 521 -10.57 -6.92 15.02
CA SER A 521 -9.47 -7.62 15.67
C SER A 521 -8.27 -7.60 14.73
N ILE A 522 -7.17 -7.09 15.22
CA ILE A 522 -5.92 -7.02 14.45
C ILE A 522 -4.87 -7.83 15.18
N THR A 523 -4.21 -8.72 14.46
CA THR A 523 -3.15 -9.55 15.01
C THR A 523 -1.93 -9.46 14.09
N LEU A 524 -0.80 -9.08 14.67
CA LEU A 524 0.50 -9.02 14.03
C LEU A 524 1.35 -10.17 14.58
N SER A 525 2.09 -10.85 13.73
CA SER A 525 3.11 -11.79 14.20
C SER A 525 4.46 -11.50 13.59
N GLY A 526 5.52 -11.52 14.39
CA GLY A 526 6.85 -11.20 13.91
C GLY A 526 7.94 -11.42 14.95
N ASP A 527 9.13 -11.08 14.55
CA ASP A 527 10.35 -11.14 15.35
C ASP A 527 11.19 -9.91 15.02
N ILE A 528 11.39 -9.05 15.99
CA ILE A 528 12.13 -7.78 15.79
C ILE A 528 13.52 -8.02 15.19
N MET A 529 14.19 -9.11 15.60
CA MET A 529 15.51 -9.44 15.07
C MET A 529 15.48 -9.91 13.60
N GLN A 530 14.33 -10.29 13.06
CA GLN A 530 14.18 -10.65 11.65
C GLN A 530 13.83 -9.46 10.75
N GLY A 531 13.68 -8.27 11.31
CA GLY A 531 13.44 -7.03 10.55
C GLY A 531 14.69 -6.54 9.84
N LEU A 532 14.79 -6.80 8.54
CA LEU A 532 15.89 -6.31 7.69
C LEU A 532 15.57 -4.97 7.02
N ASN A 533 14.35 -4.48 7.15
CA ASN A 533 13.95 -3.19 6.61
C ASN A 533 14.51 -2.07 7.51
N ARG A 534 15.44 -1.26 6.97
CA ARG A 534 16.06 -0.12 7.69
C ARG A 534 15.03 0.86 8.26
N TYR A 535 13.85 0.92 7.70
CA TYR A 535 12.76 1.81 8.12
C TYR A 535 11.56 1.03 8.66
N GLY A 536 11.77 -0.23 9.02
CA GLY A 536 10.80 -1.09 9.68
C GLY A 536 10.65 -0.74 11.17
N ILE A 537 9.96 -1.61 11.88
CA ILE A 537 9.74 -1.46 13.32
C ILE A 537 10.96 -1.99 14.08
N GLU A 538 11.50 -1.16 14.96
CA GLU A 538 12.59 -1.53 15.86
C GLU A 538 12.07 -1.96 17.25
N ASP A 539 10.88 -1.53 17.62
CA ASP A 539 10.21 -1.89 18.87
C ASP A 539 8.68 -1.89 18.64
N TRP A 540 7.99 -2.93 19.09
CA TRP A 540 6.53 -3.04 19.00
C TRP A 540 5.79 -1.92 19.74
N MET A 541 6.34 -1.37 20.82
CA MET A 541 5.76 -0.25 21.55
C MET A 541 5.70 1.03 20.72
N CYS A 542 6.49 1.15 19.65
CA CYS A 542 6.40 2.28 18.75
C CYS A 542 5.02 2.36 18.09
N LEU A 543 4.33 1.24 17.86
CA LEU A 543 2.99 1.20 17.27
C LEU A 543 1.96 1.91 18.15
N GLU A 544 2.00 1.76 19.47
CA GLU A 544 1.13 2.44 20.40
C GLU A 544 1.46 3.93 20.53
N ASN A 545 2.75 4.26 20.68
CA ASN A 545 3.24 5.64 20.76
C ASN A 545 2.95 6.47 19.50
N THR A 546 2.67 5.82 18.40
CA THR A 546 2.47 6.46 17.10
C THR A 546 1.05 6.92 16.87
N LEU A 547 0.11 6.69 17.78
CA LEU A 547 -1.33 6.92 17.61
C LEU A 547 -1.95 6.14 16.44
N ILE A 548 -1.20 5.23 15.79
CA ILE A 548 -1.73 4.36 14.74
C ILE A 548 -2.63 3.30 15.39
N PHE A 549 -2.10 2.62 16.43
CA PHE A 549 -2.82 1.62 17.19
C PHE A 549 -3.09 2.16 18.60
N PRO A 550 -4.35 2.38 18.97
CA PRO A 550 -4.68 3.01 20.27
C PRO A 550 -4.37 2.12 21.48
N LYS A 551 -4.29 0.80 21.27
CA LYS A 551 -4.01 -0.18 22.32
C LYS A 551 -3.27 -1.37 21.71
N VAL A 552 -2.11 -1.67 22.24
CA VAL A 552 -1.27 -2.80 21.79
C VAL A 552 -1.01 -3.72 22.97
N GLU A 553 -1.23 -5.00 22.79
CA GLU A 553 -0.85 -6.04 23.73
C GLU A 553 0.20 -6.94 23.07
N ILE A 554 1.40 -7.01 23.65
CA ILE A 554 2.49 -7.85 23.18
C ILE A 554 2.47 -9.15 23.95
N ILE A 555 2.42 -10.27 23.25
CA ILE A 555 2.50 -11.62 23.84
C ILE A 555 3.76 -12.29 23.31
N GLU A 556 4.72 -12.49 24.17
CA GLU A 556 6.01 -13.07 23.86
C GLU A 556 5.97 -14.60 23.91
N LEU A 557 6.24 -15.26 22.79
CA LEU A 557 6.43 -16.70 22.70
C LEU A 557 7.91 -17.04 22.92
N ARG A 558 8.21 -17.72 24.00
CA ARG A 558 9.59 -17.97 24.45
C ARG A 558 10.07 -19.39 24.19
N THR A 559 9.17 -20.36 23.97
CA THR A 559 9.53 -21.76 23.76
C THR A 559 9.72 -22.07 22.29
N SER A 560 10.95 -22.40 21.89
CA SER A 560 11.26 -22.88 20.55
C SER A 560 11.05 -24.40 20.48
N TYR A 561 10.21 -24.84 19.56
CA TYR A 561 9.86 -26.24 19.35
C TYR A 561 10.68 -26.90 18.23
N ARG A 562 11.45 -26.11 17.51
CA ARG A 562 12.07 -26.54 16.27
C ARG A 562 13.59 -26.49 16.28
N GLN A 563 14.16 -25.38 16.74
CA GLN A 563 15.62 -25.22 16.67
C GLN A 563 16.35 -26.09 17.70
N SER A 564 17.55 -26.53 17.29
CA SER A 564 18.45 -27.22 18.21
C SER A 564 18.92 -26.27 19.32
N PRO A 565 19.23 -26.77 20.54
CA PRO A 565 19.70 -25.96 21.65
C PRO A 565 20.92 -25.10 21.34
N ASN A 566 21.87 -25.61 20.55
CA ASN A 566 23.07 -24.89 20.18
C ASN A 566 22.81 -23.73 19.23
N LEU A 567 21.90 -23.92 18.25
CA LEU A 567 21.45 -22.83 17.37
C LEU A 567 20.66 -21.76 18.14
N LEU A 568 19.80 -22.19 19.07
CA LEU A 568 19.04 -21.28 19.91
C LEU A 568 19.92 -20.46 20.84
N SER A 569 21.02 -21.03 21.32
CA SER A 569 22.05 -20.31 22.13
C SER A 569 22.71 -19.20 21.30
N LEU A 570 23.05 -19.46 20.04
CA LEU A 570 23.61 -18.46 19.14
C LEU A 570 22.56 -17.38 18.81
N ALA A 571 21.29 -17.76 18.57
CA ALA A 571 20.19 -16.81 18.38
C ALA A 571 19.99 -15.89 19.60
N SER A 572 20.04 -16.46 20.80
CA SER A 572 19.92 -15.70 22.06
C SER A 572 21.07 -14.73 22.25
N PHE A 573 22.28 -15.14 21.88
CA PHE A 573 23.46 -14.28 21.93
C PHE A 573 23.30 -13.08 20.99
N LEU A 574 22.97 -13.30 19.71
CA LEU A 574 22.76 -12.25 18.74
C LEU A 574 21.63 -11.29 19.16
N TYR A 575 20.55 -11.84 19.72
CA TYR A 575 19.44 -11.03 20.24
C TYR A 575 19.90 -10.10 21.37
N LYS A 576 20.67 -10.64 22.32
CA LYS A 576 21.19 -9.88 23.47
C LYS A 576 22.16 -8.79 23.05
N GLU A 577 23.06 -9.08 22.12
CA GLU A 577 24.03 -8.09 21.62
C GLU A 577 23.36 -6.96 20.88
N SER A 578 22.39 -7.29 20.00
CA SER A 578 21.71 -6.30 19.17
C SER A 578 20.67 -5.46 19.92
N LEU A 579 19.88 -6.06 20.81
CA LEU A 579 18.76 -5.38 21.49
C LEU A 579 19.03 -5.04 22.94
N HIS A 580 20.17 -5.45 23.49
CA HIS A 580 20.54 -5.28 24.91
C HIS A 580 19.49 -5.83 25.89
N LYS A 581 18.77 -6.86 25.48
CA LYS A 581 17.72 -7.55 26.24
C LYS A 581 17.94 -9.06 26.16
N ASP A 582 17.63 -9.76 27.25
CA ASP A 582 17.65 -11.23 27.25
C ASP A 582 16.33 -11.75 26.69
N PRO A 583 16.33 -12.51 25.57
CA PRO A 583 15.10 -13.04 24.98
C PRO A 583 14.46 -14.14 25.83
N MET A 584 15.18 -14.68 26.84
CA MET A 584 14.74 -15.80 27.70
C MET A 584 14.21 -17.01 26.90
N TYR A 585 14.79 -17.28 25.72
CA TYR A 585 14.34 -18.41 24.90
C TYR A 585 14.56 -19.73 25.63
N LYS A 586 13.56 -20.61 25.53
CA LYS A 586 13.60 -21.96 26.05
C LYS A 586 13.55 -22.94 24.89
N CYS A 587 14.44 -23.94 24.89
CA CYS A 587 14.36 -25.02 23.92
C CYS A 587 13.46 -26.13 24.43
N TYR A 588 12.54 -26.58 23.58
CA TYR A 588 11.71 -27.74 23.90
C TYR A 588 12.57 -29.03 23.88
N LEU A 589 13.56 -29.10 22.98
CA LEU A 589 14.52 -30.19 22.92
C LEU A 589 15.56 -30.00 24.02
N SER A 590 15.55 -30.82 25.05
CA SER A 590 16.35 -30.63 26.26
C SER A 590 17.80 -31.08 26.18
N ASP A 591 18.21 -31.80 25.14
CA ASP A 591 19.52 -32.44 25.06
C ASP A 591 20.54 -31.61 24.24
N GLN A 592 21.28 -30.73 24.92
CA GLN A 592 22.37 -29.92 24.31
C GLN A 592 23.58 -30.76 23.91
N LYS A 593 23.86 -31.87 24.62
CA LYS A 593 25.14 -32.60 24.48
C LYS A 593 25.20 -33.38 23.17
N HIS A 594 24.06 -33.73 22.60
CA HIS A 594 23.98 -34.54 21.39
C HIS A 594 23.54 -33.72 20.13
N THR A 595 23.46 -32.40 20.24
CA THR A 595 23.15 -31.55 19.09
C THR A 595 24.41 -30.91 18.52
N PRO A 596 24.53 -30.81 17.18
CA PRO A 596 25.69 -30.22 16.54
C PRO A 596 25.81 -28.72 16.89
N LYS A 597 27.04 -28.26 17.14
CA LYS A 597 27.32 -26.82 17.22
C LYS A 597 27.36 -26.23 15.80
N PRO A 598 27.00 -24.95 15.62
CA PRO A 598 27.27 -24.26 14.37
C PRO A 598 28.76 -24.26 14.06
N LEU A 599 29.15 -24.31 12.80
CA LEU A 599 30.54 -24.33 12.37
C LEU A 599 30.93 -23.01 11.72
N LEU A 600 32.18 -22.58 11.96
CA LEU A 600 32.80 -21.43 11.32
C LEU A 600 34.01 -21.88 10.52
N PHE A 601 34.09 -21.54 9.25
CA PHE A 601 35.22 -21.81 8.36
C PHE A 601 35.81 -20.51 7.81
N GLU A 602 37.11 -20.35 7.97
CA GLU A 602 37.86 -19.15 7.56
C GLU A 602 38.85 -19.50 6.45
N SER A 603 38.61 -18.98 5.25
CA SER A 603 39.54 -19.05 4.13
C SER A 603 39.38 -17.86 3.20
N ASP A 604 40.49 -17.40 2.60
CA ASP A 604 40.48 -16.38 1.55
C ASP A 604 40.22 -17.01 0.17
N ASP A 605 40.30 -18.33 0.06
CA ASP A 605 40.11 -19.08 -1.18
C ASP A 605 38.67 -19.59 -1.28
N GLU A 606 38.00 -19.21 -2.38
CA GLU A 606 36.63 -19.56 -2.66
C GLU A 606 36.45 -21.06 -2.98
N GLU A 607 37.45 -21.67 -3.62
CA GLU A 607 37.45 -23.11 -3.90
C GLU A 607 37.56 -23.93 -2.60
N GLU A 608 38.40 -23.48 -1.65
CA GLU A 608 38.49 -24.11 -0.32
C GLU A 608 37.16 -24.01 0.45
N LYS A 609 36.45 -22.86 0.37
CA LYS A 609 35.14 -22.68 0.99
C LYS A 609 34.09 -23.60 0.34
N ALA A 610 34.05 -23.68 -0.99
CA ALA A 610 33.13 -24.56 -1.71
C ALA A 610 33.37 -26.04 -1.38
N LYS A 611 34.65 -26.46 -1.38
CA LYS A 611 35.05 -27.81 -1.00
C LYS A 611 34.69 -28.14 0.46
N TRP A 612 34.92 -27.21 1.39
CA TRP A 612 34.52 -27.39 2.78
C TRP A 612 33.00 -27.57 2.91
N ILE A 613 32.19 -26.74 2.25
CA ILE A 613 30.72 -26.87 2.26
C ILE A 613 30.30 -28.21 1.66
N ALA A 614 30.87 -28.62 0.52
CA ALA A 614 30.59 -29.91 -0.11
C ALA A 614 30.84 -31.07 0.87
N GLN A 615 32.00 -31.09 1.54
CA GLN A 615 32.33 -32.10 2.54
C GLN A 615 31.35 -32.12 3.72
N ARG A 616 30.91 -30.98 4.19
CA ARG A 616 29.91 -30.90 5.27
C ARG A 616 28.55 -31.43 4.84
N ILE A 617 28.14 -31.14 3.61
CA ILE A 617 26.90 -31.69 3.02
C ILE A 617 26.96 -33.23 2.97
N ILE A 618 28.08 -33.80 2.53
CA ILE A 618 28.26 -35.26 2.47
C ILE A 618 28.31 -35.87 3.86
N GLU A 619 28.94 -35.21 4.82
CA GLU A 619 28.93 -35.63 6.23
C GLU A 619 27.49 -35.76 6.74
N VAL A 620 26.65 -34.78 6.49
CA VAL A 620 25.24 -34.82 6.89
C VAL A 620 24.45 -35.89 6.10
N LYS A 621 24.65 -35.98 4.77
CA LYS A 621 24.03 -37.04 3.96
C LYS A 621 24.35 -38.43 4.51
N LYS A 622 25.61 -38.69 4.86
CA LYS A 622 26.01 -39.96 5.48
C LYS A 622 25.36 -40.20 6.84
N SER A 623 25.16 -39.16 7.62
CA SER A 623 24.49 -39.25 8.93
C SER A 623 23.00 -39.58 8.80
N TYR A 624 22.32 -38.97 7.81
CA TYR A 624 20.86 -39.12 7.59
C TYR A 624 20.53 -40.34 6.71
N GLY A 625 21.47 -40.81 5.87
CA GLY A 625 21.21 -41.80 4.84
C GLY A 625 20.50 -41.28 3.59
N PHE A 626 20.18 -39.99 3.55
CA PHE A 626 19.58 -39.25 2.43
C PHE A 626 20.05 -37.80 2.46
N VAL A 627 19.79 -37.02 1.41
CA VAL A 627 20.06 -35.59 1.38
C VAL A 627 18.91 -34.88 2.09
N PRO A 628 19.14 -34.26 3.26
CA PRO A 628 18.10 -33.45 3.95
C PRO A 628 17.83 -32.16 3.18
N SER A 629 16.92 -31.33 3.69
CA SER A 629 16.70 -30.00 3.13
C SER A 629 17.91 -29.09 3.41
N ILE A 630 18.64 -28.71 2.36
CA ILE A 630 19.87 -27.92 2.46
C ILE A 630 19.75 -26.63 1.66
N ALA A 631 20.12 -25.51 2.26
CA ALA A 631 20.24 -24.22 1.60
C ALA A 631 21.60 -23.55 1.87
N ILE A 632 22.09 -22.85 0.86
CA ILE A 632 23.29 -21.98 0.98
C ILE A 632 22.83 -20.56 0.70
N PHE A 633 23.05 -19.67 1.64
CA PHE A 633 22.64 -18.26 1.57
C PHE A 633 23.82 -17.38 1.16
N PHE A 634 23.52 -16.43 0.28
CA PHE A 634 24.48 -15.47 -0.24
C PHE A 634 24.02 -14.04 0.10
N THR A 635 24.95 -13.18 0.43
CA THR A 635 24.71 -11.76 0.60
C THR A 635 24.47 -11.08 -0.73
N GLU A 636 25.23 -11.47 -1.75
CA GLU A 636 25.15 -10.97 -3.12
C GLU A 636 24.69 -12.08 -4.08
N LYS A 637 23.67 -11.79 -4.86
CA LYS A 637 23.13 -12.77 -5.84
C LYS A 637 24.11 -13.04 -6.99
N GLU A 638 24.99 -12.11 -7.26
CA GLU A 638 26.02 -12.16 -8.31
C GLU A 638 27.05 -13.27 -8.06
N ASP A 639 27.26 -13.65 -6.79
CA ASP A 639 28.19 -14.72 -6.40
C ASP A 639 27.61 -16.13 -6.65
N ILE A 640 26.29 -16.27 -6.73
CA ILE A 640 25.62 -17.58 -6.81
C ILE A 640 26.04 -18.39 -8.06
N PRO A 641 26.05 -17.85 -9.29
CA PRO A 641 26.39 -18.63 -10.48
C PRO A 641 27.82 -19.19 -10.43
N ARG A 642 28.77 -18.40 -9.95
CA ARG A 642 30.16 -18.81 -9.81
C ARG A 642 30.32 -19.89 -8.75
N PHE A 643 29.74 -19.68 -7.60
CA PHE A 643 29.82 -20.63 -6.49
C PHE A 643 29.13 -21.97 -6.82
N LYS A 644 28.04 -21.93 -7.60
CA LYS A 644 27.40 -23.14 -8.12
C LYS A 644 28.38 -24.01 -8.90
N ILE A 645 29.13 -23.42 -9.82
CA ILE A 645 30.15 -24.14 -10.62
C ILE A 645 31.19 -24.78 -9.72
N LEU A 646 31.71 -24.03 -8.74
CA LEU A 646 32.73 -24.58 -7.81
C LEU A 646 32.21 -25.73 -6.95
N LEU A 647 30.92 -25.73 -6.59
CA LEU A 647 30.31 -26.88 -5.91
C LEU A 647 30.13 -28.08 -6.84
N GLU A 648 29.66 -27.89 -8.05
CA GLU A 648 29.41 -28.95 -9.03
C GLU A 648 30.71 -29.59 -9.51
N GLU A 649 31.80 -28.84 -9.64
CA GLU A 649 33.15 -29.34 -10.00
C GLU A 649 33.89 -30.01 -8.86
N SER A 650 33.32 -30.04 -7.65
CA SER A 650 33.94 -30.71 -6.53
C SER A 650 33.83 -32.22 -6.68
N ASP A 651 34.97 -32.95 -6.62
CA ASP A 651 35.04 -34.40 -6.72
C ASP A 651 34.05 -35.13 -5.80
N ASP A 652 33.78 -34.51 -4.66
CA ASP A 652 32.87 -35.03 -3.65
C ASP A 652 31.40 -35.03 -4.13
N PHE A 653 30.96 -34.03 -4.90
CA PHE A 653 29.59 -33.91 -5.44
C PHE A 653 29.36 -34.77 -6.67
N GLU A 654 30.34 -34.80 -7.58
CA GLU A 654 30.27 -35.56 -8.79
C GLU A 654 30.07 -37.05 -8.48
N SER A 655 30.80 -37.58 -7.48
CA SER A 655 30.71 -38.98 -7.06
C SER A 655 29.39 -39.36 -6.39
N GLU A 656 28.67 -38.41 -5.79
CA GLU A 656 27.45 -38.61 -4.96
C GLU A 656 26.15 -38.26 -5.70
N GLY A 657 26.23 -37.72 -6.91
CA GLY A 657 25.08 -37.38 -7.75
C GLY A 657 24.13 -36.34 -7.12
N ILE A 658 24.69 -35.33 -6.44
CA ILE A 658 23.93 -34.28 -5.76
C ILE A 658 23.73 -33.08 -6.71
N ASP A 659 22.50 -32.73 -6.99
CA ASP A 659 22.15 -31.59 -7.82
C ASP A 659 22.21 -30.27 -7.03
N VAL A 660 22.71 -29.19 -7.68
CA VAL A 660 22.75 -27.84 -7.14
C VAL A 660 21.85 -26.92 -7.97
N ILE A 661 20.89 -26.28 -7.33
CA ILE A 661 19.90 -25.41 -7.98
C ILE A 661 20.12 -23.95 -7.59
N ASN A 662 20.23 -23.10 -8.60
CA ASN A 662 20.24 -21.65 -8.40
C ASN A 662 18.79 -21.14 -8.22
N CYS A 663 18.49 -20.59 -7.06
CA CYS A 663 17.18 -20.05 -6.67
C CYS A 663 17.19 -18.51 -6.58
N GLU A 664 18.01 -17.83 -7.36
CA GLU A 664 18.13 -16.35 -7.31
C GLU A 664 16.82 -15.60 -7.58
N ASN A 665 15.86 -16.24 -8.26
CA ASN A 665 14.52 -15.70 -8.51
C ASN A 665 13.47 -16.16 -7.50
N GLY A 666 13.87 -16.87 -6.43
CA GLY A 666 12.96 -17.41 -5.42
C GLY A 666 12.11 -18.60 -5.90
N LEU A 667 12.33 -19.10 -7.11
CA LEU A 667 11.65 -20.28 -7.64
C LEU A 667 12.32 -21.54 -7.08
N ILE A 668 11.52 -22.44 -6.51
CA ILE A 668 11.97 -23.71 -5.96
C ILE A 668 11.46 -24.82 -6.88
N ASP A 669 12.37 -25.59 -7.47
CA ASP A 669 12.00 -26.81 -8.20
C ASP A 669 11.68 -27.95 -7.19
N PRO A 670 10.47 -28.49 -7.20
CA PRO A 670 10.02 -29.43 -6.17
C PRO A 670 10.51 -30.86 -6.34
N GLU A 671 11.01 -31.25 -7.50
CA GLU A 671 11.14 -32.67 -7.84
C GLU A 671 12.48 -33.31 -7.49
N LYS A 672 13.47 -32.56 -6.98
CA LYS A 672 14.83 -33.10 -6.74
C LYS A 672 15.29 -32.89 -5.30
N ASP A 673 15.92 -33.93 -4.75
CA ASP A 673 16.80 -33.86 -3.59
C ASP A 673 18.04 -33.04 -3.99
N SER A 674 17.96 -31.71 -3.84
CA SER A 674 18.96 -30.78 -4.37
C SER A 674 19.38 -29.77 -3.34
N ILE A 675 20.62 -29.31 -3.47
CA ILE A 675 21.13 -28.17 -2.72
C ILE A 675 20.64 -26.86 -3.38
N ARG A 676 20.13 -25.94 -2.58
CA ARG A 676 19.54 -24.70 -3.08
C ARG A 676 20.38 -23.50 -2.70
N LEU A 677 20.69 -22.66 -3.68
CA LEU A 677 21.45 -21.44 -3.50
C LEU A 677 20.50 -20.25 -3.56
N PHE A 678 20.43 -19.48 -2.48
CA PHE A 678 19.53 -18.33 -2.37
C PHE A 678 20.25 -17.04 -2.02
N PRO A 679 19.84 -15.89 -2.59
CA PRO A 679 20.14 -14.62 -1.99
C PRO A 679 19.36 -14.47 -0.67
N LEU A 680 20.00 -13.91 0.35
CA LEU A 680 19.46 -13.87 1.71
C LEU A 680 18.11 -13.14 1.84
N ASN A 681 17.86 -12.15 0.99
CA ASN A 681 16.60 -11.41 0.98
C ASN A 681 15.37 -12.25 0.58
N LEU A 682 15.56 -13.42 -0.05
CA LEU A 682 14.47 -14.29 -0.49
C LEU A 682 14.18 -15.47 0.45
N VAL A 683 14.97 -15.68 1.50
CA VAL A 683 14.85 -16.87 2.37
C VAL A 683 13.88 -16.71 3.54
N LYS A 684 13.30 -15.53 3.71
CA LYS A 684 12.35 -15.28 4.79
C LYS A 684 11.14 -16.21 4.71
N GLY A 685 10.73 -16.76 5.85
CA GLY A 685 9.64 -17.72 5.95
C GLY A 685 9.98 -19.15 5.50
N MET A 686 11.15 -19.39 4.89
CA MET A 686 11.61 -20.72 4.54
C MET A 686 12.36 -21.38 5.70
N GLU A 687 12.48 -22.70 5.68
CA GLU A 687 13.12 -23.49 6.73
C GLU A 687 13.86 -24.69 6.13
N PHE A 688 15.05 -24.95 6.64
CA PHE A 688 15.93 -26.00 6.15
C PHE A 688 16.56 -26.75 7.33
N GLU A 689 16.82 -28.04 7.18
CA GLU A 689 17.51 -28.82 8.20
C GLU A 689 18.97 -28.38 8.32
N VAL A 690 19.57 -28.00 7.18
CA VAL A 690 20.97 -27.55 7.09
C VAL A 690 21.02 -26.23 6.37
N VAL A 691 21.69 -25.25 6.95
CA VAL A 691 21.92 -23.95 6.34
C VAL A 691 23.42 -23.65 6.31
N PHE A 692 23.92 -23.24 5.16
CA PHE A 692 25.21 -22.60 5.05
C PHE A 692 25.02 -21.11 4.75
N PHE A 693 25.77 -20.26 5.42
CA PHE A 693 25.79 -18.85 5.15
C PHE A 693 27.16 -18.46 4.62
N HIS A 694 27.24 -18.26 3.31
CA HIS A 694 28.48 -18.01 2.61
C HIS A 694 28.86 -16.54 2.66
N ASP A 695 30.12 -16.26 2.99
CA ASP A 695 30.77 -14.95 2.97
C ASP A 695 30.00 -13.85 3.71
N VAL A 696 29.60 -14.12 4.94
CA VAL A 696 28.88 -13.18 5.81
C VAL A 696 29.58 -11.83 5.96
N HIS A 697 30.91 -11.79 5.82
CA HIS A 697 31.71 -10.57 5.90
C HIS A 697 31.44 -9.57 4.76
N LYS A 698 30.81 -10.00 3.67
CA LYS A 698 30.40 -9.13 2.55
C LYS A 698 29.12 -8.31 2.83
N ILE A 699 28.49 -8.46 3.99
CA ILE A 699 27.34 -7.64 4.37
C ILE A 699 27.77 -6.18 4.47
N GLU A 700 27.32 -5.35 3.51
CA GLU A 700 27.71 -3.92 3.43
C GLU A 700 27.28 -3.10 4.65
N ASN A 701 26.13 -3.44 5.25
CA ASN A 701 25.58 -2.72 6.38
C ASN A 701 25.98 -3.36 7.69
N ILE A 702 27.09 -2.90 8.26
CA ILE A 702 27.66 -3.41 9.52
C ILE A 702 26.64 -3.33 10.67
N ASP A 703 25.82 -2.28 10.73
CA ASP A 703 24.80 -2.09 11.78
C ASP A 703 23.69 -3.16 11.75
N LEU A 704 23.52 -3.87 10.64
CA LEU A 704 22.52 -4.92 10.46
C LEU A 704 23.12 -6.33 10.43
N ILE A 705 24.43 -6.49 10.62
CA ILE A 705 25.09 -7.78 10.48
C ILE A 705 24.49 -8.84 11.41
N ASP A 706 24.20 -8.46 12.66
CA ASP A 706 23.61 -9.35 13.67
C ASP A 706 22.20 -9.80 13.25
N LYS A 707 21.42 -8.90 12.64
CA LYS A 707 20.08 -9.23 12.11
C LYS A 707 20.17 -10.15 10.91
N TYR A 708 21.12 -9.92 10.01
CA TYR A 708 21.33 -10.82 8.85
C TYR A 708 21.76 -12.22 9.29
N LEU A 709 22.70 -12.29 10.25
CA LEU A 709 23.11 -13.56 10.85
C LEU A 709 21.94 -14.26 11.56
N TYR A 710 21.16 -13.51 12.31
CA TYR A 710 19.99 -14.03 13.00
C TYR A 710 18.92 -14.54 12.02
N VAL A 711 18.67 -13.84 10.90
CA VAL A 711 17.76 -14.30 9.86
C VAL A 711 18.25 -15.61 9.25
N GLY A 712 19.52 -15.69 8.83
CA GLY A 712 20.10 -16.92 8.30
C GLY A 712 20.02 -18.08 9.31
N LEU A 713 20.38 -17.83 10.56
CA LEU A 713 20.30 -18.76 11.67
C LEU A 713 18.86 -19.24 11.93
N SER A 714 17.90 -18.32 11.86
CA SER A 714 16.48 -18.65 12.09
C SER A 714 15.88 -19.58 11.05
N ARG A 715 16.54 -19.76 9.91
CA ARG A 715 16.14 -20.70 8.84
C ARG A 715 16.67 -22.09 9.07
N ALA A 716 17.72 -22.27 9.89
CA ALA A 716 18.30 -23.57 10.22
C ALA A 716 17.51 -24.23 11.36
N THR A 717 17.18 -25.51 11.20
CA THR A 717 16.56 -26.27 12.28
C THR A 717 17.59 -27.06 13.09
N PHE A 718 18.66 -27.58 12.46
CA PHE A 718 19.57 -28.50 13.12
C PHE A 718 21.05 -28.18 12.88
N TYR A 719 21.48 -27.95 11.62
CA TYR A 719 22.87 -27.70 11.25
C TYR A 719 23.06 -26.31 10.68
N MET A 720 24.15 -25.63 11.04
CA MET A 720 24.54 -24.37 10.43
C MET A 720 26.04 -24.29 10.22
N GLY A 721 26.47 -23.91 9.03
CA GLY A 721 27.84 -23.59 8.68
C GLY A 721 27.97 -22.15 8.20
N ILE A 722 29.02 -21.44 8.60
CA ILE A 722 29.30 -20.07 8.17
C ILE A 722 30.69 -20.02 7.55
N THR A 723 30.85 -19.32 6.43
CA THR A 723 32.16 -19.04 5.85
C THR A 723 32.48 -17.54 5.88
N ILE A 724 33.73 -17.22 6.12
CA ILE A 724 34.28 -15.86 6.07
C ILE A 724 35.72 -15.87 5.56
N ASN A 725 36.25 -14.72 5.17
CA ASN A 725 37.68 -14.56 4.90
C ASN A 725 38.50 -14.55 6.19
N LYS A 726 39.76 -14.95 6.08
CA LYS A 726 40.71 -14.97 7.22
C LYS A 726 40.88 -13.54 7.79
N GLY A 727 41.00 -13.46 9.11
CA GLY A 727 41.25 -12.19 9.78
C GLY A 727 40.09 -11.22 9.85
N GLN A 728 38.89 -11.61 9.42
CA GLN A 728 37.70 -10.79 9.62
C GLN A 728 37.26 -10.76 11.08
N SER A 729 37.04 -9.56 11.63
CA SER A 729 36.66 -9.34 13.02
C SER A 729 35.17 -9.18 13.29
N ILE A 730 34.32 -9.74 12.42
CA ILE A 730 32.86 -9.66 12.55
C ILE A 730 32.31 -10.44 13.77
N PHE A 731 33.03 -11.41 14.28
CA PHE A 731 32.60 -12.23 15.41
C PHE A 731 33.45 -11.92 16.64
N SER A 732 32.79 -11.55 17.76
CA SER A 732 33.45 -11.39 19.03
C SER A 732 34.03 -12.71 19.54
N GLU A 733 35.02 -12.65 20.46
CA GLU A 733 35.58 -13.85 21.08
C GLU A 733 34.51 -14.66 21.81
N GLU A 734 33.54 -14.01 22.41
CA GLU A 734 32.41 -14.66 23.09
C GLU A 734 31.50 -15.42 22.11
N MET A 735 31.20 -14.81 20.98
CA MET A 735 30.43 -15.46 19.94
C MET A 735 31.18 -16.65 19.35
N ARG A 736 32.50 -16.55 19.14
CA ARG A 736 33.35 -17.65 18.63
C ARG A 736 33.30 -18.90 19.51
N LYS A 737 33.10 -18.79 20.81
CA LYS A 737 32.94 -19.93 21.72
C LYS A 737 31.67 -20.75 21.51
N LEU A 738 30.67 -20.16 20.86
CA LEU A 738 29.43 -20.86 20.52
C LEU A 738 29.58 -21.79 19.30
N PHE A 739 30.58 -21.57 18.47
CA PHE A 739 30.92 -22.45 17.36
C PHE A 739 31.66 -23.70 17.79
N GLY A 740 31.67 -24.72 16.94
CA GLY A 740 32.45 -25.94 17.14
C GLY A 740 33.97 -25.65 17.10
N GLU A 741 34.74 -26.30 17.99
CA GLU A 741 36.21 -26.18 18.00
C GLU A 741 36.84 -26.73 16.72
N LYS A 742 36.19 -27.71 16.09
CA LYS A 742 36.57 -28.32 14.80
C LYS A 742 35.64 -27.81 13.71
N THR A 743 36.12 -27.76 12.48
CA THR A 743 35.35 -27.41 11.31
C THR A 743 34.54 -28.58 10.74
N ILE A 744 34.18 -29.55 11.56
CA ILE A 744 33.42 -30.77 11.28
C ILE A 744 32.39 -31.04 12.36
N TRP A 745 31.26 -31.68 12.03
CA TRP A 745 30.21 -32.03 13.00
C TRP A 745 30.39 -33.36 13.72
N LYS A 746 31.43 -34.15 13.37
CA LYS A 746 31.75 -35.42 14.04
C LYS A 746 32.44 -35.25 15.37
#